data_b776cc676b28871573ee99822b625967
#
_entry.id   b776cc676b28871573ee99822b625967
#
_cell.length_a   1.000
_cell.length_b   1.000
_cell.length_c   1.000
_cell.angle_alpha   90.00
_cell.angle_beta   90.00
_cell.angle_gamma   90.00
#
_symmetry.space_group_name_H-M   'P 1'
#
loop_
_entity.id
_entity.type
_entity.pdbx_description
1 polymer ?
#
loop_
_entity_poly.entity_id
_entity_poly.type
_entity_poly.pdbx_seq_one_letter_code
_entity_poly.pdbx_strand_id
1 'polypeptide(L)'
;MRKLKELRVKSWCVALLLMMVAVAAHGMDRNDGFNPCSYVNPMIGSGGHGHVFVGANVPFGFVQLGPTQPTRGWDWCSGYHASDSILRGFGHQHLSGTGIGDLGDIALLPVACATQKQVKFSHQAEQVFPGYYKVMLKNPDVLVELTATKRVGFHRYTFSPYCEKPLLALNLNQGIGWDNTKSCKMVQESATVVTGYRMSMGWARDQRVYFAAEFSQPVEQVAQEGDSIGVFAVKNVNAPVLVKVALSPVSVENAKQNLQAELAGWDFNGTVKQATAAWNEELGKIKVEGKNETNKRIFYTALYHSMIAPSVFCDVNGEYRGSDGKKHHGDFTNYTTFSLWDTYRAAHPLMSIIHPEKQADIAETMLKICEQQGKLPVWHLMGNETDCMVGNPGVAVLADLVLKGYVKDKERAFEALKKSAMCDDRGLSLLKEYGYIPCDLDSTYETVAKGLEYALADAGVAKVAKLLNKKADYKYFYNRSQSYRRYFDKQTKFMRGLTSEGKFRVPFDPFNTVHRQDDYTEGTAWQYVWLVPHDLHGLVDCFGGERPFVEKFDSLFIVSGDMGAEASPDISGLIGQYAHGNEPSHHVLYIYNYVGQPWKGAKLLRQTMKELYSDGLDGLSGNEDVGQMSSWYVLSSIGLYQVEPSGGKYVFGSPLFDDVTIQIGKGKTFRVKANNNSETNMYVQSVKLNGKPYTKSYIMFDDIMRGGTLEFEMGATPSKFGTKKADRP
;
A
#
# COMPACT_ATOMS: atom_id res chain seq x y z
N MET A 1 -45.06 -5.15 -33.49
CA MET A 1 -44.08 -4.19 -32.97
C MET A 1 -43.27 -4.73 -31.76
N ARG A 2 -43.90 -5.38 -30.74
CA ARG A 2 -43.17 -5.96 -29.59
C ARG A 2 -42.10 -7.04 -29.98
N LYS A 3 -42.46 -8.02 -30.85
CA LYS A 3 -41.51 -9.07 -31.31
C LYS A 3 -40.33 -8.55 -32.14
N LEU A 4 -40.51 -7.46 -32.89
CA LEU A 4 -39.43 -6.81 -33.64
C LEU A 4 -38.44 -6.03 -32.72
N LYS A 5 -38.94 -5.49 -31.59
CA LYS A 5 -38.08 -4.87 -30.56
C LYS A 5 -37.25 -5.92 -29.82
N GLU A 6 -37.84 -7.07 -29.47
CA GLU A 6 -37.08 -8.16 -28.81
C GLU A 6 -36.01 -8.80 -29.70
N LEU A 7 -36.27 -8.94 -30.99
CA LEU A 7 -35.28 -9.44 -31.94
C LEU A 7 -34.13 -8.45 -32.15
N ARG A 8 -34.40 -7.14 -32.19
CA ARG A 8 -33.34 -6.13 -32.30
C ARG A 8 -32.52 -6.01 -31.03
N VAL A 9 -33.11 -6.13 -29.83
CA VAL A 9 -32.38 -6.14 -28.56
C VAL A 9 -31.47 -7.36 -28.46
N LYS A 10 -31.96 -8.55 -28.86
CA LYS A 10 -31.11 -9.78 -28.92
C LYS A 10 -29.97 -9.65 -29.94
N SER A 11 -30.24 -9.03 -31.10
CA SER A 11 -29.21 -8.79 -32.12
C SER A 11 -28.18 -7.77 -31.68
N TRP A 12 -28.57 -6.78 -30.88
CA TRP A 12 -27.65 -5.78 -30.31
C TRP A 12 -26.77 -6.38 -29.20
N CYS A 13 -27.33 -7.19 -28.29
CA CYS A 13 -26.59 -7.94 -27.30
C CYS A 13 -25.61 -8.94 -27.94
N VAL A 14 -25.98 -9.61 -29.02
CA VAL A 14 -25.08 -10.51 -29.75
C VAL A 14 -24.00 -9.74 -30.52
N ALA A 15 -24.32 -8.59 -31.11
CA ALA A 15 -23.34 -7.73 -31.76
C ALA A 15 -22.35 -7.09 -30.75
N LEU A 16 -22.81 -6.71 -29.56
CA LEU A 16 -21.96 -6.25 -28.47
C LEU A 16 -21.12 -7.42 -27.91
N LEU A 17 -21.68 -8.62 -27.76
CA LEU A 17 -20.92 -9.81 -27.34
C LEU A 17 -19.86 -10.19 -28.36
N LEU A 18 -20.16 -10.10 -29.66
CA LEU A 18 -19.18 -10.34 -30.73
C LEU A 18 -18.14 -9.21 -30.83
N MET A 19 -18.49 -7.97 -30.55
CA MET A 19 -17.52 -6.89 -30.38
C MET A 19 -16.68 -7.05 -29.10
N MET A 20 -17.24 -7.58 -28.01
CA MET A 20 -16.48 -7.91 -26.80
C MET A 20 -15.42 -8.98 -27.03
N VAL A 21 -15.71 -9.98 -27.86
CA VAL A 21 -14.73 -11.01 -28.25
C VAL A 21 -13.70 -10.46 -29.27
N ALA A 22 -14.12 -9.54 -30.16
CA ALA A 22 -13.23 -8.97 -31.17
C ALA A 22 -12.29 -7.89 -30.61
N VAL A 23 -12.71 -7.11 -29.61
CA VAL A 23 -11.82 -6.09 -28.98
C VAL A 23 -10.79 -6.74 -28.07
N ALA A 24 -11.12 -7.86 -27.41
CA ALA A 24 -10.12 -8.67 -26.70
C ALA A 24 -9.10 -9.35 -27.64
N ALA A 25 -9.44 -9.53 -28.94
CA ALA A 25 -8.57 -10.17 -29.93
C ALA A 25 -7.77 -9.18 -30.80
N HIS A 26 -8.07 -7.89 -30.82
CA HIS A 26 -7.49 -6.92 -31.76
C HIS A 26 -6.57 -5.86 -31.13
N GLY A 27 -6.07 -6.07 -29.89
CA GLY A 27 -5.14 -5.15 -29.21
C GLY A 27 -3.79 -5.73 -28.83
N MET A 28 -3.51 -6.99 -29.17
CA MET A 28 -2.20 -7.58 -28.94
C MET A 28 -1.43 -7.65 -30.26
N ASP A 29 -0.61 -6.64 -30.51
CA ASP A 29 0.58 -6.84 -31.34
C ASP A 29 1.35 -8.00 -30.72
N ARG A 30 1.46 -9.11 -31.44
CA ARG A 30 2.35 -10.24 -31.12
C ARG A 30 3.79 -9.80 -31.37
N ASN A 31 4.28 -8.90 -30.51
CA ASN A 31 5.71 -8.88 -30.24
C ASN A 31 5.91 -9.98 -29.18
N ASP A 32 6.89 -10.84 -29.38
CA ASP A 32 7.30 -11.89 -28.43
C ASP A 32 7.81 -11.32 -27.10
N GLY A 33 7.22 -10.26 -26.60
CA GLY A 33 7.52 -9.51 -25.39
C GLY A 33 6.76 -10.03 -24.20
N PHE A 34 7.45 -10.18 -23.10
CA PHE A 34 6.89 -10.45 -21.78
C PHE A 34 5.83 -9.39 -21.43
N ASN A 35 4.59 -9.81 -21.12
CA ASN A 35 3.45 -8.95 -20.77
C ASN A 35 2.96 -9.24 -19.33
N PRO A 36 3.56 -8.63 -18.30
CA PRO A 36 3.19 -8.88 -16.91
C PRO A 36 1.76 -8.45 -16.56
N CYS A 37 1.19 -7.44 -17.21
CA CYS A 37 -0.20 -7.04 -17.01
C CYS A 37 -1.20 -8.18 -17.25
N SER A 38 -0.86 -9.17 -18.08
CA SER A 38 -1.74 -10.31 -18.34
C SER A 38 -1.92 -11.24 -17.13
N TYR A 39 -1.04 -11.16 -16.15
CA TYR A 39 -1.11 -11.90 -14.90
C TYR A 39 -1.87 -11.14 -13.79
N VAL A 40 -2.01 -9.82 -13.91
CA VAL A 40 -2.62 -9.00 -12.85
C VAL A 40 -4.13 -9.21 -12.83
N ASN A 41 -4.65 -9.52 -11.65
CA ASN A 41 -6.08 -9.52 -11.35
C ASN A 41 -6.37 -8.50 -10.24
N PRO A 42 -6.75 -7.25 -10.56
CA PRO A 42 -7.02 -6.22 -9.54
C PRO A 42 -8.17 -6.56 -8.58
N MET A 43 -8.92 -7.64 -8.83
CA MET A 43 -9.99 -8.11 -7.95
C MET A 43 -9.49 -8.95 -6.78
N ILE A 44 -8.24 -9.39 -6.76
CA ILE A 44 -7.67 -10.12 -5.62
C ILE A 44 -7.64 -9.19 -4.39
N GLY A 45 -8.29 -9.59 -3.30
CA GLY A 45 -8.42 -8.79 -2.08
C GLY A 45 -9.56 -7.77 -2.09
N SER A 46 -10.42 -7.76 -3.13
CA SER A 46 -11.61 -6.89 -3.18
C SER A 46 -12.81 -7.42 -2.39
N GLY A 47 -12.72 -8.65 -1.88
CA GLY A 47 -13.63 -9.26 -0.91
C GLY A 47 -12.91 -9.50 0.41
N GLY A 48 -13.65 -9.93 1.46
CA GLY A 48 -13.07 -10.10 2.78
C GLY A 48 -12.45 -8.79 3.32
N HIS A 49 -11.27 -8.89 3.93
CA HIS A 49 -10.61 -7.78 4.62
C HIS A 49 -9.42 -7.18 3.86
N GLY A 50 -9.28 -7.41 2.54
CA GLY A 50 -8.14 -6.89 1.77
C GLY A 50 -8.21 -5.39 1.50
N HIS A 51 -9.41 -4.83 1.40
CA HIS A 51 -9.71 -3.41 1.18
C HIS A 51 -9.01 -2.77 -0.03
N VAL A 52 -8.74 -3.55 -1.08
CA VAL A 52 -8.00 -3.07 -2.25
C VAL A 52 -8.84 -2.17 -3.15
N PHE A 53 -8.18 -1.24 -3.81
CA PHE A 53 -8.77 -0.41 -4.85
C PHE A 53 -9.10 -1.24 -6.10
N VAL A 54 -10.29 -1.03 -6.66
CA VAL A 54 -10.73 -1.59 -7.94
C VAL A 54 -11.06 -0.44 -8.90
N GLY A 55 -10.34 -0.34 -10.02
CA GLY A 55 -10.56 0.74 -10.98
C GLY A 55 -9.41 0.91 -11.97
N ALA A 56 -9.38 2.08 -12.60
CA ALA A 56 -8.38 2.49 -13.56
C ALA A 56 -7.41 3.52 -12.94
N ASN A 57 -6.12 3.24 -12.99
CA ASN A 57 -5.06 4.12 -12.54
C ASN A 57 -3.78 3.87 -13.32
N VAL A 58 -2.77 4.69 -13.10
CA VAL A 58 -1.38 4.44 -13.54
C VAL A 58 -0.46 4.33 -12.31
N PRO A 59 0.72 3.72 -12.41
CA PRO A 59 1.64 3.57 -11.28
C PRO A 59 1.88 4.89 -10.57
N PHE A 60 1.69 4.92 -9.23
CA PHE A 60 1.89 6.08 -8.37
C PHE A 60 1.07 7.33 -8.77
N GLY A 61 -0.01 7.19 -9.53
CA GLY A 61 -0.85 8.31 -9.98
C GLY A 61 -1.60 8.99 -8.84
N PHE A 62 -1.96 10.27 -9.02
CA PHE A 62 -2.84 11.01 -8.11
C PHE A 62 -4.30 10.58 -8.27
N VAL A 63 -4.66 10.09 -9.46
CA VAL A 63 -6.00 9.60 -9.79
C VAL A 63 -6.08 8.09 -9.63
N GLN A 64 -6.99 7.64 -8.77
CA GLN A 64 -7.49 6.27 -8.68
C GLN A 64 -8.98 6.32 -9.07
N LEU A 65 -9.27 6.16 -10.36
CA LEU A 65 -10.62 6.28 -10.92
C LEU A 65 -11.36 4.95 -10.85
N GLY A 66 -12.38 4.86 -10.01
CA GLY A 66 -13.09 3.60 -9.85
C GLY A 66 -14.51 3.73 -9.32
N PRO A 67 -15.23 2.60 -9.28
CA PRO A 67 -16.56 2.53 -8.71
C PRO A 67 -16.52 2.84 -7.21
N THR A 68 -17.45 3.70 -6.77
CA THR A 68 -17.68 4.00 -5.35
C THR A 68 -19.05 3.50 -4.95
N GLN A 69 -19.08 2.63 -3.95
CA GLN A 69 -20.26 2.01 -3.36
C GLN A 69 -20.69 2.75 -2.09
N PRO A 70 -21.92 2.53 -1.58
CA PRO A 70 -22.29 2.99 -0.23
C PRO A 70 -21.42 2.29 0.82
N THR A 71 -20.88 3.02 1.79
CA THR A 71 -20.19 2.42 2.93
C THR A 71 -21.20 1.62 3.77
N ARG A 72 -21.01 0.30 3.87
CA ARG A 72 -21.89 -0.59 4.64
C ARG A 72 -21.23 -1.15 5.90
N GLY A 73 -19.93 -0.96 6.04
CA GLY A 73 -19.15 -1.44 7.16
C GLY A 73 -17.67 -1.23 6.93
N TRP A 74 -16.85 -1.85 7.74
CA TRP A 74 -15.40 -1.73 7.72
C TRP A 74 -14.80 -2.17 6.37
N ASP A 75 -15.29 -3.25 5.78
CA ASP A 75 -14.73 -3.81 4.53
C ASP A 75 -14.95 -2.91 3.28
N TRP A 76 -15.67 -1.80 3.41
CA TRP A 76 -15.85 -0.80 2.33
C TRP A 76 -14.85 0.36 2.39
N CYS A 77 -13.73 0.23 3.10
CA CYS A 77 -12.74 1.31 3.27
C CYS A 77 -12.15 1.83 1.96
N SER A 78 -11.95 0.98 0.95
CA SER A 78 -11.53 1.43 -0.40
C SER A 78 -12.65 2.08 -1.23
N GLY A 79 -13.89 2.08 -0.71
CA GLY A 79 -15.08 2.48 -1.47
C GLY A 79 -15.65 1.39 -2.38
N TYR A 80 -15.09 0.18 -2.35
CA TYR A 80 -15.53 -0.97 -3.12
C TYR A 80 -15.40 -2.26 -2.31
N HIS A 81 -16.44 -3.11 -2.38
CA HIS A 81 -16.38 -4.48 -1.89
C HIS A 81 -17.13 -5.40 -2.85
N ALA A 82 -16.51 -6.53 -3.21
CA ALA A 82 -17.01 -7.45 -4.23
C ALA A 82 -18.38 -8.11 -3.93
N SER A 83 -18.88 -7.99 -2.70
CA SER A 83 -20.22 -8.49 -2.33
C SER A 83 -21.35 -7.49 -2.59
N ASP A 84 -21.03 -6.20 -2.84
CA ASP A 84 -22.05 -5.15 -3.07
C ASP A 84 -22.27 -4.94 -4.57
N SER A 85 -23.51 -4.65 -4.96
CA SER A 85 -23.92 -4.42 -6.33
C SER A 85 -24.56 -3.04 -6.56
N ILE A 86 -24.31 -2.10 -5.64
CA ILE A 86 -24.81 -0.71 -5.72
C ILE A 86 -23.62 0.22 -5.99
N LEU A 87 -23.79 1.14 -6.97
CA LEU A 87 -22.85 2.23 -7.24
C LEU A 87 -23.47 3.58 -6.88
N ARG A 88 -22.68 4.45 -6.25
CA ARG A 88 -23.00 5.87 -6.02
C ARG A 88 -22.34 6.78 -7.07
N GLY A 89 -21.32 6.29 -7.76
CA GLY A 89 -20.59 7.01 -8.80
C GLY A 89 -19.24 6.40 -9.08
N PHE A 90 -18.50 7.03 -9.97
CA PHE A 90 -17.11 6.73 -10.27
C PHE A 90 -16.26 7.88 -9.74
N GLY A 91 -15.71 7.69 -8.55
CA GLY A 91 -14.83 8.67 -7.87
C GLY A 91 -13.43 8.65 -8.45
N HIS A 92 -12.70 9.76 -8.32
CA HIS A 92 -11.36 9.92 -8.89
C HIS A 92 -10.24 9.65 -7.90
N GLN A 93 -10.55 9.46 -6.62
CA GLN A 93 -9.58 9.17 -5.57
C GLN A 93 -10.10 8.09 -4.63
N HIS A 94 -9.28 7.07 -4.42
CA HIS A 94 -9.55 5.95 -3.52
C HIS A 94 -8.27 5.56 -2.79
N LEU A 95 -8.40 5.12 -1.55
CA LEU A 95 -7.34 4.42 -0.83
C LEU A 95 -7.33 2.94 -1.24
N SER A 96 -6.20 2.27 -1.07
CA SER A 96 -6.06 0.83 -1.29
C SER A 96 -5.46 0.18 -0.06
N GLY A 97 -6.18 -0.77 0.52
CA GLY A 97 -5.70 -1.61 1.62
C GLY A 97 -5.82 -1.02 3.01
N THR A 98 -6.38 0.18 3.18
CA THR A 98 -6.44 0.83 4.51
C THR A 98 -7.60 0.32 5.36
N GLY A 99 -7.42 0.27 6.69
CA GLY A 99 -8.47 -0.01 7.66
C GLY A 99 -9.41 1.17 7.93
N ILE A 100 -9.20 2.32 7.30
CA ILE A 100 -10.04 3.52 7.42
C ILE A 100 -10.44 4.00 6.03
N GLY A 101 -11.75 4.25 5.83
CA GLY A 101 -12.28 4.81 4.58
C GLY A 101 -12.17 6.32 4.56
N ASP A 102 -11.67 6.85 3.44
CA ASP A 102 -11.55 8.28 3.17
C ASP A 102 -11.56 8.54 1.65
N LEU A 103 -11.57 9.81 1.23
CA LEU A 103 -11.58 10.23 -0.18
C LEU A 103 -12.93 9.96 -0.88
N GLY A 104 -12.92 9.55 -2.16
CA GLY A 104 -14.13 9.37 -3.00
C GLY A 104 -14.50 10.62 -3.78
N ASP A 105 -13.54 11.52 -3.99
CA ASP A 105 -13.73 12.85 -4.56
C ASP A 105 -14.20 12.82 -6.01
N ILE A 106 -14.98 13.86 -6.35
CA ILE A 106 -15.38 14.22 -7.71
C ILE A 106 -15.97 13.02 -8.46
N ALA A 107 -17.17 12.61 -8.07
CA ALA A 107 -17.80 11.42 -8.63
C ALA A 107 -18.72 11.73 -9.80
N LEU A 108 -18.62 10.96 -10.88
CA LEU A 108 -19.53 10.98 -12.02
C LEU A 108 -20.41 9.72 -12.03
N LEU A 109 -21.72 9.89 -12.24
CA LEU A 109 -22.66 8.79 -12.33
C LEU A 109 -23.63 9.01 -13.51
N PRO A 110 -23.73 8.07 -14.46
CA PRO A 110 -24.86 8.04 -15.39
C PRO A 110 -26.16 7.77 -14.63
N VAL A 111 -27.18 8.59 -14.86
CA VAL A 111 -28.48 8.51 -14.17
C VAL A 111 -29.64 8.53 -15.14
N ALA A 112 -30.76 7.85 -14.81
CA ALA A 112 -31.98 7.82 -15.60
C ALA A 112 -32.88 9.01 -15.32
N CYS A 113 -32.74 9.67 -14.17
CA CYS A 113 -33.43 10.89 -13.81
C CYS A 113 -32.61 11.74 -12.85
N ALA A 114 -32.89 13.02 -12.73
CA ALA A 114 -32.13 13.98 -11.96
C ALA A 114 -32.08 13.68 -10.44
N THR A 115 -32.99 12.91 -9.92
CA THR A 115 -33.07 12.56 -8.49
C THR A 115 -32.41 11.23 -8.16
N GLN A 116 -31.93 10.49 -9.16
CA GLN A 116 -31.26 9.21 -8.95
C GLN A 116 -29.83 9.43 -8.40
N LYS A 117 -29.54 8.86 -7.23
CA LYS A 117 -28.25 9.01 -6.54
C LYS A 117 -27.42 7.73 -6.51
N GLN A 118 -27.96 6.61 -7.01
CA GLN A 118 -27.27 5.31 -7.06
C GLN A 118 -27.86 4.43 -8.16
N VAL A 119 -27.07 3.49 -8.63
CA VAL A 119 -27.46 2.51 -9.65
C VAL A 119 -27.05 1.10 -9.24
N LYS A 120 -27.81 0.10 -9.72
CA LYS A 120 -27.43 -1.31 -9.58
C LYS A 120 -26.54 -1.73 -10.73
N PHE A 121 -25.57 -2.60 -10.44
CA PHE A 121 -24.74 -3.25 -11.44
C PHE A 121 -24.60 -4.75 -11.16
N SER A 122 -23.90 -5.47 -12.02
CA SER A 122 -23.59 -6.88 -11.85
C SER A 122 -22.09 -7.10 -12.09
N HIS A 123 -21.44 -7.80 -11.19
CA HIS A 123 -20.03 -8.19 -11.34
C HIS A 123 -19.77 -9.04 -12.59
N GLN A 124 -20.78 -9.76 -13.12
CA GLN A 124 -20.67 -10.48 -14.40
C GLN A 124 -20.54 -9.53 -15.60
N ALA A 125 -20.95 -8.26 -15.45
CA ALA A 125 -20.84 -7.22 -16.46
C ALA A 125 -19.67 -6.27 -16.23
N GLU A 126 -18.80 -6.59 -15.27
CA GLU A 126 -17.64 -5.81 -14.85
C GLU A 126 -16.36 -6.44 -15.38
N GLN A 127 -15.41 -5.60 -15.75
CA GLN A 127 -14.07 -6.03 -16.13
C GLN A 127 -13.05 -4.97 -15.70
N VAL A 128 -11.95 -5.43 -15.11
CA VAL A 128 -10.83 -4.58 -14.69
C VAL A 128 -9.51 -5.22 -15.06
N PHE A 129 -8.55 -4.39 -15.49
CA PHE A 129 -7.14 -4.74 -15.65
C PHE A 129 -6.28 -3.46 -15.48
N PRO A 130 -4.96 -3.57 -15.34
CA PRO A 130 -4.14 -2.40 -15.09
C PRO A 130 -4.35 -1.26 -16.10
N GLY A 131 -4.80 -0.12 -15.60
CA GLY A 131 -5.08 1.07 -16.40
C GLY A 131 -6.48 1.15 -17.03
N TYR A 132 -7.36 0.19 -16.76
CA TYR A 132 -8.69 0.15 -17.36
C TYR A 132 -9.74 -0.51 -16.47
N TYR A 133 -10.95 0.05 -16.50
CA TYR A 133 -12.14 -0.50 -15.88
C TYR A 133 -13.34 -0.35 -16.79
N LYS A 134 -14.25 -1.31 -16.81
CA LYS A 134 -15.56 -1.16 -17.48
C LYS A 134 -16.67 -1.89 -16.74
N VAL A 135 -17.89 -1.37 -16.90
CA VAL A 135 -19.11 -2.01 -16.41
C VAL A 135 -20.33 -1.63 -17.27
N MET A 136 -21.25 -2.57 -17.46
CA MET A 136 -22.55 -2.29 -18.06
C MET A 136 -23.59 -2.00 -16.98
N LEU A 137 -24.14 -0.80 -16.99
CA LEU A 137 -25.27 -0.39 -16.15
C LEU A 137 -26.59 -0.62 -16.89
N LYS A 138 -27.66 -0.96 -16.19
CA LYS A 138 -28.95 -1.28 -16.80
C LYS A 138 -30.00 -0.17 -16.68
N ASN A 139 -29.82 0.73 -15.72
CA ASN A 139 -30.73 1.85 -15.50
C ASN A 139 -29.95 3.07 -14.99
N PRO A 140 -29.49 3.97 -15.91
CA PRO A 140 -29.69 3.93 -17.36
C PRO A 140 -28.94 2.79 -18.05
N ASP A 141 -29.37 2.42 -19.25
CA ASP A 141 -28.69 1.41 -20.07
C ASP A 141 -27.45 2.04 -20.76
N VAL A 142 -26.28 1.87 -20.15
CA VAL A 142 -25.02 2.51 -20.57
C VAL A 142 -23.80 1.64 -20.25
N LEU A 143 -22.91 1.53 -21.22
CA LEU A 143 -21.58 0.99 -21.01
C LEU A 143 -20.68 2.12 -20.50
N VAL A 144 -20.10 1.92 -19.31
CA VAL A 144 -19.11 2.82 -18.71
C VAL A 144 -17.73 2.19 -18.88
N GLU A 145 -16.78 2.97 -19.38
CA GLU A 145 -15.38 2.59 -19.50
C GLU A 145 -14.52 3.71 -18.94
N LEU A 146 -13.49 3.33 -18.19
CA LEU A 146 -12.62 4.26 -17.46
C LEU A 146 -11.17 3.95 -17.75
N THR A 147 -10.36 4.99 -17.88
CA THR A 147 -8.89 4.95 -17.86
C THR A 147 -8.34 6.19 -17.19
N ALA A 148 -7.04 6.28 -16.99
CA ALA A 148 -6.45 7.44 -16.31
C ALA A 148 -5.04 7.75 -16.84
N THR A 149 -4.61 8.98 -16.62
CA THR A 149 -3.22 9.42 -16.55
C THR A 149 -2.86 9.68 -15.08
N LYS A 150 -1.71 10.29 -14.80
CA LYS A 150 -1.31 10.56 -13.41
C LYS A 150 -2.30 11.47 -12.66
N ARG A 151 -2.88 12.47 -13.37
CA ARG A 151 -3.73 13.52 -12.76
C ARG A 151 -5.09 13.65 -13.42
N VAL A 152 -5.39 12.88 -14.45
CA VAL A 152 -6.64 13.00 -15.21
C VAL A 152 -7.33 11.66 -15.29
N GLY A 153 -8.58 11.60 -14.82
CA GLY A 153 -9.49 10.50 -15.08
C GLY A 153 -10.16 10.69 -16.46
N PHE A 154 -10.31 9.62 -17.21
CA PHE A 154 -10.91 9.65 -18.54
C PHE A 154 -12.01 8.62 -18.65
N HIS A 155 -13.23 9.11 -18.88
CA HIS A 155 -14.45 8.33 -18.96
C HIS A 155 -14.95 8.23 -20.40
N ARG A 156 -15.52 7.09 -20.74
CA ARG A 156 -16.28 6.87 -21.95
C ARG A 156 -17.65 6.27 -21.61
N TYR A 157 -18.71 6.97 -21.97
CA TYR A 157 -20.08 6.54 -21.76
C TYR A 157 -20.74 6.22 -23.11
N THR A 158 -21.09 4.97 -23.34
CA THR A 158 -21.83 4.53 -24.53
C THR A 158 -23.25 4.22 -24.12
N PHE A 159 -24.15 5.20 -24.27
CA PHE A 159 -25.57 5.05 -23.97
C PHE A 159 -26.26 4.17 -25.01
N SER A 160 -27.26 3.40 -24.56
CA SER A 160 -28.17 2.70 -25.46
C SER A 160 -28.88 3.68 -26.38
N PRO A 161 -29.05 3.36 -27.68
CA PRO A 161 -29.87 4.19 -28.59
C PRO A 161 -31.32 4.39 -28.13
N TYR A 162 -31.76 3.58 -27.17
CA TYR A 162 -33.12 3.67 -26.57
C TYR A 162 -33.12 4.47 -25.25
N CYS A 163 -32.01 5.02 -24.85
CA CYS A 163 -31.92 5.91 -23.68
C CYS A 163 -32.57 7.26 -24.04
N GLU A 164 -33.76 7.50 -23.55
CA GLU A 164 -34.51 8.71 -23.86
C GLU A 164 -33.93 9.99 -23.23
N LYS A 165 -33.28 9.84 -22.07
CA LYS A 165 -32.69 10.93 -21.30
C LYS A 165 -31.31 10.54 -20.83
N PRO A 166 -30.27 10.72 -21.65
CA PRO A 166 -28.88 10.48 -21.24
C PRO A 166 -28.42 11.59 -20.31
N LEU A 167 -28.28 11.27 -19.02
CA LEU A 167 -27.89 12.20 -17.97
C LEU A 167 -26.61 11.73 -17.29
N LEU A 168 -25.76 12.70 -16.94
CA LEU A 168 -24.58 12.50 -16.11
C LEU A 168 -24.68 13.39 -14.87
N ALA A 169 -24.67 12.79 -13.69
CA ALA A 169 -24.59 13.52 -12.43
C ALA A 169 -23.12 13.66 -12.01
N LEU A 170 -22.67 14.90 -11.78
CA LEU A 170 -21.40 15.21 -11.14
C LEU A 170 -21.68 15.54 -9.67
N ASN A 171 -21.11 14.75 -8.77
CA ASN A 171 -21.39 14.81 -7.34
C ASN A 171 -20.12 15.16 -6.54
N LEU A 172 -20.14 16.30 -5.88
CA LEU A 172 -19.10 16.80 -4.98
C LEU A 172 -19.40 16.50 -3.50
N ASN A 173 -20.55 15.86 -3.22
CA ASN A 173 -20.98 15.52 -1.86
C ASN A 173 -20.85 14.02 -1.57
N GLN A 174 -20.01 13.32 -2.34
CA GLN A 174 -19.72 11.91 -2.13
C GLN A 174 -18.38 11.78 -1.39
N GLY A 175 -18.39 10.99 -0.32
CA GLY A 175 -17.20 10.56 0.42
C GLY A 175 -17.27 9.07 0.74
N ILE A 176 -16.13 8.48 1.08
CA ILE A 176 -15.98 7.10 1.54
C ILE A 176 -15.71 7.14 3.05
N GLY A 177 -16.36 6.25 3.81
CA GLY A 177 -16.11 6.10 5.25
C GLY A 177 -16.33 7.38 6.04
N TRP A 178 -15.27 7.96 6.56
CA TRP A 178 -15.31 9.16 7.40
C TRP A 178 -15.29 10.47 6.63
N ASP A 179 -15.03 10.43 5.33
CA ASP A 179 -14.95 11.64 4.52
C ASP A 179 -16.30 12.38 4.43
N ASN A 180 -16.27 13.68 4.71
CA ASN A 180 -17.41 14.59 4.72
C ASN A 180 -17.09 15.89 4.01
N THR A 181 -17.86 16.26 3.02
CA THR A 181 -17.76 17.56 2.34
C THR A 181 -18.07 18.70 3.29
N LYS A 182 -17.15 19.66 3.41
CA LYS A 182 -17.32 20.89 4.22
C LYS A 182 -17.69 22.09 3.39
N SER A 183 -17.13 22.17 2.18
CA SER A 183 -17.40 23.22 1.21
C SER A 183 -17.11 22.70 -0.18
N CYS A 184 -17.93 23.04 -1.12
CA CYS A 184 -17.72 22.72 -2.53
C CYS A 184 -18.28 23.83 -3.41
N LYS A 185 -17.83 23.87 -4.64
CA LYS A 185 -18.37 24.76 -5.67
C LYS A 185 -18.24 24.11 -7.04
N MET A 186 -19.27 24.28 -7.83
CA MET A 186 -19.36 23.86 -9.22
C MET A 186 -19.72 25.03 -10.10
N VAL A 187 -18.99 25.22 -11.18
CA VAL A 187 -19.20 26.30 -12.15
C VAL A 187 -19.14 25.71 -13.55
N GLN A 188 -20.20 25.86 -14.33
CA GLN A 188 -20.18 25.59 -15.77
C GLN A 188 -19.58 26.81 -16.48
N GLU A 189 -18.30 26.75 -16.84
CA GLU A 189 -17.58 27.86 -17.48
C GLU A 189 -17.93 28.01 -18.97
N SER A 190 -18.24 26.89 -19.62
CA SER A 190 -18.62 26.87 -21.03
C SER A 190 -19.63 25.75 -21.31
N ALA A 191 -20.03 25.60 -22.56
CA ALA A 191 -20.91 24.52 -22.97
C ALA A 191 -20.30 23.10 -22.74
N THR A 192 -18.97 23.00 -22.60
CA THR A 192 -18.25 21.73 -22.46
C THR A 192 -17.37 21.64 -21.21
N VAL A 193 -17.23 22.70 -20.43
CA VAL A 193 -16.29 22.75 -19.29
C VAL A 193 -17.02 23.07 -18.00
N VAL A 194 -16.83 22.23 -17.02
CA VAL A 194 -17.27 22.39 -15.63
C VAL A 194 -16.07 22.35 -14.71
N THR A 195 -15.93 23.34 -13.86
CA THR A 195 -14.81 23.44 -12.90
C THR A 195 -15.31 23.60 -11.49
N GLY A 196 -14.44 23.46 -10.52
CA GLY A 196 -14.79 23.69 -9.14
C GLY A 196 -13.77 23.12 -8.14
N TYR A 197 -14.26 22.97 -6.94
CA TYR A 197 -13.49 22.39 -5.86
C TYR A 197 -14.38 21.63 -4.87
N ARG A 198 -13.75 20.72 -4.17
CA ARG A 198 -14.28 20.04 -2.99
C ARG A 198 -13.29 20.16 -1.85
N MET A 199 -13.75 20.71 -0.73
CA MET A 199 -13.05 20.74 0.54
C MET A 199 -13.75 19.75 1.47
N SER A 200 -13.03 18.80 2.01
CA SER A 200 -13.59 17.77 2.88
C SER A 200 -12.75 17.55 4.14
N MET A 201 -13.32 16.81 5.05
CA MET A 201 -12.71 16.37 6.28
C MET A 201 -13.16 14.94 6.56
N GLY A 202 -12.21 14.10 6.79
CA GLY A 202 -12.40 12.73 7.23
C GLY A 202 -11.28 12.34 8.18
N TRP A 203 -10.60 11.27 7.88
CA TRP A 203 -9.36 10.87 8.53
C TRP A 203 -8.27 11.94 8.35
N ALA A 204 -8.03 12.39 7.12
CA ALA A 204 -7.31 13.64 6.87
C ALA A 204 -8.25 14.83 7.13
N ARG A 205 -7.79 15.79 7.97
CA ARG A 205 -8.66 16.84 8.54
C ARG A 205 -8.94 18.02 7.62
N ASP A 206 -8.09 18.29 6.63
CA ASP A 206 -8.20 19.40 5.68
C ASP A 206 -7.82 18.90 4.29
N GLN A 207 -8.78 18.36 3.56
CA GLN A 207 -8.58 17.87 2.21
C GLN A 207 -9.08 18.91 1.22
N ARG A 208 -8.28 19.18 0.17
CA ARG A 208 -8.59 20.17 -0.85
C ARG A 208 -8.33 19.59 -2.22
N VAL A 209 -9.39 19.41 -2.98
CA VAL A 209 -9.34 18.92 -4.35
C VAL A 209 -10.01 19.93 -5.27
N TYR A 210 -9.26 20.45 -6.21
CA TYR A 210 -9.74 21.29 -7.31
C TYR A 210 -9.84 20.42 -8.55
N PHE A 211 -10.80 20.71 -9.42
CA PHE A 211 -11.01 19.94 -10.63
C PHE A 211 -11.36 20.78 -11.85
N ALA A 212 -11.07 20.23 -13.03
CA ALA A 212 -11.57 20.68 -14.33
C ALA A 212 -12.10 19.47 -15.09
N ALA A 213 -13.42 19.47 -15.35
CA ALA A 213 -14.10 18.45 -16.14
C ALA A 213 -14.38 18.99 -17.54
N GLU A 214 -13.96 18.27 -18.59
CA GLU A 214 -14.19 18.62 -19.97
C GLU A 214 -14.99 17.52 -20.68
N PHE A 215 -16.10 17.89 -21.31
CA PHE A 215 -16.98 17.00 -22.07
C PHE A 215 -16.67 17.09 -23.56
N SER A 216 -16.70 15.95 -24.26
CA SER A 216 -16.45 15.88 -25.70
C SER A 216 -17.52 16.55 -26.56
N GLN A 217 -18.63 16.97 -25.98
CA GLN A 217 -19.74 17.65 -26.62
C GLN A 217 -20.42 18.60 -25.65
N PRO A 218 -21.21 19.60 -26.15
CA PRO A 218 -21.99 20.47 -25.28
C PRO A 218 -22.98 19.72 -24.40
N VAL A 219 -23.02 20.10 -23.13
CA VAL A 219 -23.94 19.60 -22.11
C VAL A 219 -24.82 20.75 -21.60
N GLU A 220 -26.00 20.41 -21.12
CA GLU A 220 -26.93 21.35 -20.52
C GLU A 220 -27.19 20.94 -19.08
N GLN A 221 -26.97 21.84 -18.15
CA GLN A 221 -27.28 21.57 -16.75
C GLN A 221 -28.80 21.64 -16.55
N VAL A 222 -29.42 20.50 -16.32
CA VAL A 222 -30.89 20.34 -16.23
C VAL A 222 -31.37 20.27 -14.78
N ALA A 223 -30.48 20.03 -13.82
CA ALA A 223 -30.77 20.05 -12.40
C ALA A 223 -29.52 20.39 -11.58
N GLN A 224 -29.74 20.93 -10.39
CA GLN A 224 -28.69 21.26 -9.44
C GLN A 224 -29.19 21.11 -8.01
N GLU A 225 -28.40 20.54 -7.13
CA GLU A 225 -28.65 20.49 -5.69
C GLU A 225 -27.55 21.29 -4.98
N GLY A 226 -27.86 22.55 -4.67
CA GLY A 226 -26.86 23.50 -4.15
C GLY A 226 -25.63 23.62 -5.08
N ASP A 227 -24.44 23.75 -4.49
CA ASP A 227 -23.15 23.74 -5.21
C ASP A 227 -22.54 22.34 -5.29
N SER A 228 -23.24 21.30 -4.81
CA SER A 228 -22.67 19.96 -4.59
C SER A 228 -22.99 18.95 -5.67
N ILE A 229 -24.17 19.02 -6.30
CA ILE A 229 -24.57 18.07 -7.35
C ILE A 229 -25.10 18.83 -8.55
N GLY A 230 -24.52 18.59 -9.73
CA GLY A 230 -25.01 19.06 -11.02
C GLY A 230 -25.40 17.88 -11.91
N VAL A 231 -26.57 17.96 -12.55
CA VAL A 231 -27.00 16.94 -13.50
C VAL A 231 -27.01 17.55 -14.90
N PHE A 232 -26.30 16.92 -15.80
CA PHE A 232 -26.01 17.40 -17.15
C PHE A 232 -26.64 16.47 -18.17
N ALA A 233 -27.49 17.04 -19.05
CA ALA A 233 -28.07 16.34 -20.19
C ALA A 233 -27.06 16.32 -21.36
N VAL A 234 -26.92 15.16 -21.96
CA VAL A 234 -26.11 14.92 -23.16
C VAL A 234 -27.04 14.95 -24.39
N LYS A 235 -26.70 15.71 -25.40
CA LYS A 235 -27.57 15.92 -26.57
C LYS A 235 -27.43 14.85 -27.65
N ASN A 236 -26.21 14.32 -27.84
CA ASN A 236 -25.95 13.34 -28.90
C ASN A 236 -25.46 12.00 -28.30
N VAL A 237 -26.25 10.96 -28.50
CA VAL A 237 -25.93 9.58 -28.07
C VAL A 237 -25.57 8.64 -29.21
N ASN A 238 -25.52 9.16 -30.45
CA ASN A 238 -25.13 8.36 -31.62
C ASN A 238 -23.62 8.03 -31.61
N ALA A 239 -22.85 8.70 -30.76
CA ALA A 239 -21.45 8.43 -30.49
C ALA A 239 -21.22 8.39 -28.96
N PRO A 240 -20.17 7.69 -28.48
CA PRO A 240 -19.82 7.71 -27.07
C PRO A 240 -19.55 9.14 -26.55
N VAL A 241 -20.03 9.42 -25.35
CA VAL A 241 -19.71 10.66 -24.64
C VAL A 241 -18.41 10.45 -23.87
N LEU A 242 -17.42 11.31 -24.13
CA LEU A 242 -16.15 11.27 -23.43
C LEU A 242 -16.11 12.41 -22.40
N VAL A 243 -15.56 12.13 -21.24
CA VAL A 243 -15.39 13.12 -20.16
C VAL A 243 -14.01 12.96 -19.58
N LYS A 244 -13.24 14.03 -19.52
CA LYS A 244 -11.97 14.10 -18.83
C LYS A 244 -12.17 14.86 -17.54
N VAL A 245 -11.59 14.38 -16.42
CA VAL A 245 -11.61 15.10 -15.14
C VAL A 245 -10.19 15.16 -14.60
N ALA A 246 -9.61 16.33 -14.68
CA ALA A 246 -8.31 16.61 -14.09
C ALA A 246 -8.43 17.10 -12.66
N LEU A 247 -7.52 16.66 -11.80
CA LEU A 247 -7.44 17.05 -10.40
C LEU A 247 -6.18 17.89 -10.13
N SER A 248 -6.27 18.75 -9.11
CA SER A 248 -5.14 19.47 -8.53
C SER A 248 -5.33 19.63 -7.03
N PRO A 249 -4.26 19.52 -6.21
CA PRO A 249 -4.31 19.86 -4.79
C PRO A 249 -4.19 21.36 -4.54
N VAL A 250 -4.01 22.19 -5.57
CA VAL A 250 -3.63 23.61 -5.46
C VAL A 250 -4.69 24.56 -5.96
N SER A 251 -5.15 24.41 -7.25
CA SER A 251 -6.11 25.33 -7.84
C SER A 251 -6.83 24.74 -9.06
N VAL A 252 -7.94 25.37 -9.47
CA VAL A 252 -8.65 25.07 -10.72
C VAL A 252 -7.76 25.32 -11.93
N GLU A 253 -6.98 26.37 -11.91
CA GLU A 253 -6.05 26.73 -12.99
C GLU A 253 -5.00 25.63 -13.20
N ASN A 254 -4.49 25.07 -12.10
CA ASN A 254 -3.54 23.95 -12.16
C ASN A 254 -4.24 22.66 -12.65
N ALA A 255 -5.48 22.41 -12.27
CA ALA A 255 -6.24 21.28 -12.80
C ALA A 255 -6.40 21.38 -14.33
N LYS A 256 -6.67 22.59 -14.86
CA LYS A 256 -6.70 22.84 -16.31
C LYS A 256 -5.33 22.64 -16.97
N GLN A 257 -4.25 23.06 -16.32
CA GLN A 257 -2.89 22.83 -16.82
C GLN A 257 -2.55 21.34 -16.85
N ASN A 258 -2.90 20.59 -15.80
CA ASN A 258 -2.74 19.13 -15.73
C ASN A 258 -3.49 18.45 -16.88
N LEU A 259 -4.73 18.88 -17.15
CA LEU A 259 -5.54 18.34 -18.25
C LEU A 259 -4.88 18.56 -19.61
N GLN A 260 -4.42 19.77 -19.88
CA GLN A 260 -3.78 20.10 -21.16
C GLN A 260 -2.43 19.39 -21.34
N ALA A 261 -1.65 19.25 -20.27
CA ALA A 261 -0.35 18.61 -20.33
C ALA A 261 -0.43 17.10 -20.50
N GLU A 262 -1.40 16.44 -19.84
CA GLU A 262 -1.46 14.99 -19.81
C GLU A 262 -2.46 14.39 -20.81
N LEU A 263 -3.55 15.12 -21.15
CA LEU A 263 -4.64 14.61 -21.97
C LEU A 263 -5.32 15.69 -22.82
N ALA A 264 -4.55 16.34 -23.69
CA ALA A 264 -5.11 17.38 -24.59
C ALA A 264 -6.13 16.81 -25.60
N GLY A 265 -5.90 15.59 -26.10
CA GLY A 265 -6.74 14.92 -27.10
C GLY A 265 -7.92 14.12 -26.53
N TRP A 266 -8.68 13.47 -27.44
CA TRP A 266 -9.84 12.64 -27.12
C TRP A 266 -9.65 11.16 -27.50
N ASP A 267 -8.40 10.69 -27.63
CA ASP A 267 -8.11 9.29 -27.95
C ASP A 267 -8.17 8.42 -26.71
N PHE A 268 -9.36 7.96 -26.36
CA PHE A 268 -9.59 7.07 -25.23
C PHE A 268 -8.79 5.75 -25.33
N ASN A 269 -8.81 5.12 -26.50
CA ASN A 269 -8.12 3.84 -26.69
C ASN A 269 -6.60 3.99 -26.65
N GLY A 270 -6.07 5.10 -27.17
CA GLY A 270 -4.65 5.45 -27.03
C GLY A 270 -4.25 5.66 -25.58
N THR A 271 -5.11 6.32 -24.77
CA THR A 271 -4.87 6.51 -23.33
C THR A 271 -4.88 5.18 -22.58
N VAL A 272 -5.82 4.27 -22.88
CA VAL A 272 -5.81 2.90 -22.31
C VAL A 272 -4.50 2.17 -22.62
N LYS A 273 -4.03 2.22 -23.88
CA LYS A 273 -2.75 1.62 -24.28
C LYS A 273 -1.56 2.22 -23.51
N GLN A 274 -1.54 3.54 -23.34
CA GLN A 274 -0.49 4.24 -22.59
C GLN A 274 -0.50 3.85 -21.12
N ALA A 275 -1.67 3.80 -20.47
CA ALA A 275 -1.82 3.39 -19.08
C ALA A 275 -1.35 1.92 -18.88
N THR A 276 -1.78 1.00 -19.77
CA THR A 276 -1.34 -0.39 -19.72
C THR A 276 0.17 -0.53 -19.99
N ALA A 277 0.73 0.29 -20.90
CA ALA A 277 2.17 0.29 -21.17
C ALA A 277 2.97 0.77 -19.96
N ALA A 278 2.51 1.80 -19.25
CA ALA A 278 3.13 2.28 -18.02
C ALA A 278 3.12 1.19 -16.93
N TRP A 279 2.03 0.44 -16.80
CA TRP A 279 1.97 -0.71 -15.91
C TRP A 279 2.91 -1.84 -16.33
N ASN A 280 2.97 -2.18 -17.64
CA ASN A 280 3.90 -3.19 -18.14
C ASN A 280 5.36 -2.82 -17.91
N GLU A 281 5.72 -1.54 -18.02
CA GLU A 281 7.07 -1.06 -17.74
C GLU A 281 7.44 -1.28 -16.26
N GLU A 282 6.56 -0.88 -15.33
CA GLU A 282 6.83 -0.98 -13.90
C GLU A 282 6.78 -2.44 -13.40
N LEU A 283 5.78 -3.21 -13.80
CA LEU A 283 5.66 -4.63 -13.46
C LEU A 283 6.78 -5.47 -14.08
N GLY A 284 7.25 -5.07 -15.27
CA GLY A 284 8.36 -5.72 -15.99
C GLY A 284 9.72 -5.55 -15.32
N LYS A 285 9.83 -4.72 -14.27
CA LYS A 285 11.07 -4.60 -13.47
C LYS A 285 11.42 -5.88 -12.73
N ILE A 286 10.44 -6.76 -12.48
CA ILE A 286 10.68 -8.10 -11.95
C ILE A 286 10.07 -9.12 -12.88
N LYS A 287 10.91 -10.00 -13.43
CA LYS A 287 10.46 -11.14 -14.21
C LYS A 287 10.63 -12.41 -13.39
N VAL A 288 9.54 -13.17 -13.19
CA VAL A 288 9.55 -14.45 -12.49
C VAL A 288 9.30 -15.61 -13.44
N GLU A 289 9.99 -16.72 -13.24
CA GLU A 289 9.82 -17.96 -13.96
C GLU A 289 9.53 -19.11 -12.99
N GLY A 290 8.52 -19.90 -13.29
CA GLY A 290 8.05 -21.02 -12.48
C GLY A 290 6.85 -21.67 -13.15
N LYS A 291 6.48 -22.86 -12.71
CA LYS A 291 5.42 -23.67 -13.34
C LYS A 291 4.01 -23.32 -12.86
N ASN A 292 3.88 -22.67 -11.72
CA ASN A 292 2.59 -22.38 -11.09
C ASN A 292 2.06 -21.01 -11.55
N GLU A 293 1.04 -21.03 -12.42
CA GLU A 293 0.43 -19.81 -12.96
C GLU A 293 -0.37 -19.03 -11.91
N THR A 294 -0.94 -19.71 -10.91
CA THR A 294 -1.61 -19.04 -9.78
C THR A 294 -0.63 -18.21 -8.98
N ASN A 295 0.56 -18.75 -8.67
CA ASN A 295 1.59 -17.99 -7.97
C ASN A 295 2.05 -16.77 -8.78
N LYS A 296 2.11 -16.86 -10.11
CA LYS A 296 2.43 -15.70 -10.97
C LYS A 296 1.33 -14.63 -10.91
N ARG A 297 0.04 -15.05 -10.95
CA ARG A 297 -1.08 -14.10 -10.79
C ARG A 297 -1.02 -13.39 -9.45
N ILE A 298 -0.84 -14.11 -8.35
CA ILE A 298 -0.71 -13.52 -7.01
C ILE A 298 0.50 -12.57 -6.98
N PHE A 299 1.65 -12.99 -7.51
CA PHE A 299 2.87 -12.20 -7.54
C PHE A 299 2.71 -10.87 -8.29
N TYR A 300 2.23 -10.92 -9.55
CA TYR A 300 2.09 -9.69 -10.34
C TYR A 300 0.95 -8.80 -9.84
N THR A 301 -0.09 -9.38 -9.23
CA THR A 301 -1.13 -8.59 -8.57
C THR A 301 -0.59 -7.93 -7.30
N ALA A 302 0.20 -8.64 -6.49
CA ALA A 302 0.89 -8.06 -5.34
C ALA A 302 1.85 -6.94 -5.77
N LEU A 303 2.62 -7.16 -6.84
CA LEU A 303 3.50 -6.11 -7.38
C LEU A 303 2.71 -4.90 -7.89
N TYR A 304 1.53 -5.11 -8.51
CA TYR A 304 0.61 -4.05 -8.91
C TYR A 304 0.10 -3.26 -7.70
N HIS A 305 -0.39 -3.92 -6.66
CA HIS A 305 -0.87 -3.26 -5.44
C HIS A 305 0.22 -2.42 -4.77
N SER A 306 1.48 -2.90 -4.76
CA SER A 306 2.61 -2.19 -4.15
C SER A 306 2.99 -0.87 -4.85
N MET A 307 2.40 -0.58 -6.03
CA MET A 307 2.69 0.62 -6.81
C MET A 307 1.46 1.52 -7.02
N ILE A 308 0.35 1.28 -6.30
CA ILE A 308 -0.80 2.19 -6.25
C ILE A 308 -0.42 3.45 -5.45
N ALA A 309 0.32 3.29 -4.36
CA ALA A 309 0.83 4.36 -3.51
C ALA A 309 2.34 4.16 -3.21
N PRO A 310 3.05 5.21 -2.72
CA PRO A 310 2.59 6.58 -2.48
C PRO A 310 2.15 7.27 -3.78
N SER A 311 1.16 8.16 -3.68
CA SER A 311 0.59 8.85 -4.85
C SER A 311 1.26 10.19 -5.11
N VAL A 312 1.45 10.54 -6.37
CA VAL A 312 1.90 11.89 -6.77
C VAL A 312 0.97 12.95 -6.18
N PHE A 313 1.52 13.97 -5.56
CA PHE A 313 0.78 15.06 -4.92
C PHE A 313 1.39 16.43 -5.28
N CYS A 314 1.60 16.63 -6.55
CA CYS A 314 2.01 17.91 -7.15
C CYS A 314 1.46 18.02 -8.56
N ASP A 315 1.29 19.23 -9.02
CA ASP A 315 0.84 19.57 -10.38
C ASP A 315 2.00 19.48 -11.39
N VAL A 316 1.67 19.50 -12.69
CA VAL A 316 2.67 19.42 -13.76
C VAL A 316 3.66 20.60 -13.76
N ASN A 317 3.28 21.73 -13.17
CA ASN A 317 4.14 22.91 -13.01
C ASN A 317 5.03 22.86 -11.74
N GLY A 318 5.03 21.75 -10.99
CA GLY A 318 5.82 21.58 -9.76
C GLY A 318 5.18 22.21 -8.51
N GLU A 319 3.99 22.80 -8.60
CA GLU A 319 3.27 23.32 -7.43
C GLU A 319 2.61 22.16 -6.65
N TYR A 320 2.63 22.28 -5.32
CA TYR A 320 1.97 21.34 -4.44
C TYR A 320 1.46 22.02 -3.16
N ARG A 321 0.54 21.39 -2.46
CA ARG A 321 0.09 21.82 -1.14
C ARG A 321 0.91 21.12 -0.06
N GLY A 322 1.57 21.91 0.79
CA GLY A 322 2.36 21.42 1.91
C GLY A 322 1.51 21.04 3.13
N SER A 323 2.16 20.38 4.11
CA SER A 323 1.55 20.02 5.39
C SER A 323 1.22 21.23 6.28
N ASP A 324 1.73 22.41 5.95
CA ASP A 324 1.37 23.70 6.56
C ASP A 324 0.11 24.33 5.91
N GLY A 325 -0.54 23.62 4.99
CA GLY A 325 -1.72 24.08 4.26
C GLY A 325 -1.44 25.14 3.19
N LYS A 326 -0.16 25.50 2.94
CA LYS A 326 0.24 26.52 1.97
C LYS A 326 0.64 25.90 0.64
N LYS A 327 0.61 26.74 -0.39
CA LYS A 327 1.15 26.42 -1.71
C LYS A 327 2.67 26.51 -1.68
N HIS A 328 3.31 25.49 -2.20
CA HIS A 328 4.76 25.39 -2.42
C HIS A 328 5.07 25.05 -3.87
N HIS A 329 6.34 25.17 -4.25
CA HIS A 329 6.88 24.74 -5.54
C HIS A 329 8.18 23.97 -5.30
N GLY A 330 8.42 22.91 -6.07
CA GLY A 330 9.66 22.13 -6.00
C GLY A 330 10.02 21.51 -7.35
N ASP A 331 11.33 21.32 -7.55
CA ASP A 331 11.90 20.62 -8.72
C ASP A 331 12.02 19.11 -8.47
N PHE A 332 11.06 18.55 -7.73
CA PHE A 332 10.97 17.13 -7.40
C PHE A 332 9.51 16.68 -7.44
N THR A 333 9.27 15.38 -7.54
CA THR A 333 7.93 14.83 -7.41
C THR A 333 7.54 14.74 -5.94
N ASN A 334 6.55 15.55 -5.52
CA ASN A 334 5.98 15.45 -4.18
C ASN A 334 4.94 14.33 -4.13
N TYR A 335 4.91 13.59 -3.03
CA TYR A 335 4.03 12.43 -2.81
C TYR A 335 3.12 12.61 -1.60
N THR A 336 2.06 11.81 -1.55
CA THR A 336 1.15 11.62 -0.40
C THR A 336 0.78 10.15 -0.26
N THR A 337 -0.08 9.83 0.71
CA THR A 337 -0.53 8.46 1.01
C THR A 337 0.64 7.60 1.49
N PHE A 338 1.21 8.05 2.62
CA PHE A 338 2.29 7.37 3.30
C PHE A 338 1.80 6.64 4.54
N SER A 339 1.54 5.35 4.43
CA SER A 339 1.26 4.44 5.55
C SER A 339 2.57 3.90 6.11
N LEU A 340 3.37 4.75 6.74
CA LEU A 340 4.78 4.43 7.01
C LEU A 340 4.97 3.38 8.10
N TRP A 341 4.04 3.26 9.05
CA TRP A 341 4.08 2.22 10.08
C TRP A 341 4.05 0.81 9.46
N ASP A 342 3.33 0.67 8.37
CA ASP A 342 3.21 -0.56 7.61
C ASP A 342 4.37 -0.72 6.64
N THR A 343 4.56 0.27 5.78
CA THR A 343 5.40 0.19 4.57
C THR A 343 6.91 0.21 4.82
N TYR A 344 7.39 0.63 6.01
CA TYR A 344 8.82 0.56 6.33
C TYR A 344 9.35 -0.88 6.35
N ARG A 345 8.47 -1.88 6.50
CA ARG A 345 8.82 -3.29 6.73
C ARG A 345 9.16 -4.03 5.44
N ALA A 346 8.39 -3.83 4.36
CA ALA A 346 8.65 -4.49 3.07
C ALA A 346 8.49 -3.56 1.86
N ALA A 347 7.50 -2.67 1.83
CA ALA A 347 7.22 -1.85 0.65
C ALA A 347 8.37 -0.88 0.34
N HIS A 348 8.85 -0.09 1.31
CA HIS A 348 10.01 0.76 1.10
C HIS A 348 11.31 -0.01 0.83
N PRO A 349 11.64 -1.12 1.53
CA PRO A 349 12.73 -2.00 1.14
C PRO A 349 12.64 -2.52 -0.30
N LEU A 350 11.46 -2.96 -0.77
CA LEU A 350 11.26 -3.38 -2.16
C LEU A 350 11.45 -2.22 -3.13
N MET A 351 10.79 -1.07 -2.88
CA MET A 351 10.92 0.12 -3.72
C MET A 351 12.37 0.61 -3.81
N SER A 352 13.16 0.50 -2.74
CA SER A 352 14.57 0.88 -2.76
C SER A 352 15.41 0.06 -3.75
N ILE A 353 14.97 -1.15 -4.09
CA ILE A 353 15.63 -2.02 -5.08
C ILE A 353 15.12 -1.72 -6.49
N ILE A 354 13.79 -1.68 -6.69
CA ILE A 354 13.19 -1.65 -8.04
C ILE A 354 12.88 -0.22 -8.55
N HIS A 355 12.86 0.76 -7.66
CA HIS A 355 12.60 2.17 -7.96
C HIS A 355 13.68 3.11 -7.39
N PRO A 356 14.98 2.85 -7.63
CA PRO A 356 16.04 3.70 -7.10
C PRO A 356 15.93 5.16 -7.56
N GLU A 357 15.31 5.40 -8.72
CA GLU A 357 15.07 6.73 -9.30
C GLU A 357 14.05 7.57 -8.52
N LYS A 358 13.14 6.94 -7.77
CA LYS A 358 12.10 7.64 -7.00
C LYS A 358 12.53 7.96 -5.56
N GLN A 359 13.57 7.29 -5.05
CA GLN A 359 13.90 7.35 -3.63
C GLN A 359 14.35 8.75 -3.16
N ALA A 360 15.02 9.50 -4.03
CA ALA A 360 15.43 10.88 -3.72
C ALA A 360 14.21 11.80 -3.54
N ASP A 361 13.19 11.68 -4.40
CA ASP A 361 11.97 12.49 -4.33
C ASP A 361 11.11 12.10 -3.12
N ILE A 362 11.03 10.80 -2.79
CA ILE A 362 10.36 10.31 -1.58
C ILE A 362 11.04 10.89 -0.33
N ALA A 363 12.36 10.84 -0.25
CA ALA A 363 13.11 11.41 0.86
C ALA A 363 12.92 12.94 0.95
N GLU A 364 12.96 13.65 -0.18
CA GLU A 364 12.73 15.10 -0.22
C GLU A 364 11.31 15.46 0.24
N THR A 365 10.30 14.70 -0.20
CA THR A 365 8.92 14.85 0.30
C THR A 365 8.85 14.74 1.82
N MET A 366 9.47 13.70 2.41
CA MET A 366 9.49 13.51 3.86
C MET A 366 10.21 14.64 4.60
N LEU A 367 11.31 15.15 4.03
CA LEU A 367 12.03 16.31 4.58
C LEU A 367 11.19 17.58 4.51
N LYS A 368 10.48 17.82 3.41
CA LYS A 368 9.55 18.95 3.28
C LYS A 368 8.40 18.87 4.27
N ILE A 369 7.81 17.69 4.44
CA ILE A 369 6.80 17.45 5.47
C ILE A 369 7.35 17.79 6.85
N CYS A 370 8.56 17.33 7.19
CA CYS A 370 9.21 17.64 8.47
C CYS A 370 9.46 19.15 8.67
N GLU A 371 9.89 19.86 7.63
CA GLU A 371 10.07 21.31 7.65
C GLU A 371 8.75 22.06 7.91
N GLN A 372 7.65 21.59 7.30
CA GLN A 372 6.34 22.23 7.31
C GLN A 372 5.53 21.96 8.59
N GLN A 373 5.56 20.72 9.09
CA GLN A 373 4.76 20.32 10.27
C GLN A 373 5.57 20.10 11.56
N GLY A 374 6.92 20.11 11.47
CA GLY A 374 7.79 20.02 12.64
C GLY A 374 8.33 18.63 12.94
N LYS A 375 7.81 17.57 12.33
CA LYS A 375 8.25 16.16 12.45
C LYS A 375 8.11 15.41 11.13
N LEU A 376 8.84 14.30 10.99
CA LEU A 376 8.65 13.37 9.88
C LEU A 376 7.25 12.75 9.91
N PRO A 377 6.72 12.32 8.77
CA PRO A 377 5.37 11.76 8.70
C PRO A 377 5.26 10.42 9.44
N VAL A 378 4.06 10.16 9.97
CA VAL A 378 3.62 8.86 10.51
C VAL A 378 2.66 8.21 9.53
N TRP A 379 1.52 8.87 9.29
CA TRP A 379 0.54 8.50 8.27
C TRP A 379 0.01 9.76 7.57
N HIS A 380 0.62 10.09 6.45
CA HIS A 380 0.37 11.35 5.75
C HIS A 380 -0.60 11.16 4.58
N LEU A 381 -1.73 11.87 4.60
CA LEU A 381 -2.78 11.82 3.58
C LEU A 381 -3.18 13.23 3.14
N MET A 382 -3.14 13.47 1.81
CA MET A 382 -3.64 14.70 1.19
C MET A 382 -3.11 15.99 1.86
N GLY A 383 -1.81 16.06 2.14
CA GLY A 383 -1.18 17.20 2.80
C GLY A 383 -1.46 17.29 4.31
N ASN A 384 -1.92 16.24 4.95
CA ASN A 384 -2.19 16.20 6.39
C ASN A 384 -1.48 15.05 7.07
N GLU A 385 -1.03 15.28 8.30
CA GLU A 385 -0.63 14.22 9.20
C GLU A 385 -1.84 13.71 9.97
N THR A 386 -2.09 12.41 9.94
CA THR A 386 -3.20 11.80 10.68
C THR A 386 -2.79 11.29 12.05
N ASP A 387 -1.50 11.08 12.28
CA ASP A 387 -0.93 10.49 13.50
C ASP A 387 -1.61 9.16 13.92
N CYS A 388 -2.13 8.42 12.94
CA CYS A 388 -3.00 7.27 13.17
C CYS A 388 -2.30 6.13 13.93
N MET A 389 -1.06 5.79 13.53
CA MET A 389 -0.33 4.65 14.05
C MET A 389 0.76 5.06 15.06
N VAL A 390 1.28 4.08 15.80
CA VAL A 390 2.29 4.29 16.84
C VAL A 390 3.70 4.43 16.29
N GLY A 391 4.61 4.96 17.11
CA GLY A 391 6.02 5.07 16.77
C GLY A 391 6.38 6.25 15.88
N ASN A 392 7.61 6.24 15.37
CA ASN A 392 8.16 7.21 14.41
C ASN A 392 8.59 6.51 13.11
N PRO A 393 7.66 5.95 12.33
CA PRO A 393 8.02 5.14 11.17
C PRO A 393 8.72 5.95 10.07
N GLY A 394 8.41 7.24 9.94
CA GLY A 394 9.15 8.14 9.04
C GLY A 394 10.63 8.24 9.35
N VAL A 395 11.01 8.08 10.63
CA VAL A 395 12.41 8.01 11.04
C VAL A 395 13.07 6.73 10.51
N ALA A 396 12.40 5.59 10.63
CA ALA A 396 12.92 4.31 10.12
C ALA A 396 13.13 4.35 8.60
N VAL A 397 12.14 4.86 7.84
CA VAL A 397 12.23 4.97 6.38
C VAL A 397 13.33 5.93 5.95
N LEU A 398 13.37 7.16 6.50
CA LEU A 398 14.37 8.15 6.10
C LEU A 398 15.79 7.69 6.47
N ALA A 399 15.98 7.07 7.64
CA ALA A 399 17.27 6.51 8.04
C ALA A 399 17.73 5.41 7.06
N ASP A 400 16.84 4.52 6.63
CA ASP A 400 17.15 3.50 5.63
C ASP A 400 17.58 4.11 4.29
N LEU A 401 16.86 5.16 3.82
CA LEU A 401 17.21 5.87 2.59
C LEU A 401 18.56 6.60 2.67
N VAL A 402 18.90 7.18 3.83
CA VAL A 402 20.22 7.78 4.08
C VAL A 402 21.33 6.74 4.02
N LEU A 403 21.15 5.60 4.70
CA LEU A 403 22.13 4.51 4.75
C LEU A 403 22.32 3.81 3.41
N LYS A 404 21.27 3.72 2.61
CA LYS A 404 21.30 3.20 1.23
C LYS A 404 21.82 4.21 0.19
N GLY A 405 22.16 5.43 0.61
CA GLY A 405 22.80 6.44 -0.24
C GLY A 405 21.85 7.21 -1.16
N TYR A 406 20.55 7.20 -0.91
CA TYR A 406 19.56 7.93 -1.72
C TYR A 406 19.42 9.41 -1.34
N VAL A 407 19.90 9.80 -0.17
CA VAL A 407 19.83 11.17 0.33
C VAL A 407 21.19 11.87 0.17
N LYS A 408 21.22 12.97 -0.56
CA LYS A 408 22.44 13.75 -0.81
C LYS A 408 22.86 14.55 0.42
N ASP A 409 21.94 15.32 0.99
CA ASP A 409 22.17 16.12 2.20
C ASP A 409 21.86 15.30 3.45
N LYS A 410 22.85 14.54 3.87
CA LYS A 410 22.75 13.65 5.04
C LYS A 410 22.67 14.42 6.36
N GLU A 411 23.25 15.62 6.44
CA GLU A 411 23.16 16.47 7.63
C GLU A 411 21.73 16.98 7.83
N ARG A 412 21.11 17.51 6.78
CA ARG A 412 19.70 17.94 6.82
C ARG A 412 18.78 16.77 7.19
N ALA A 413 19.02 15.58 6.61
CA ALA A 413 18.26 14.39 6.96
C ALA A 413 18.47 13.99 8.43
N PHE A 414 19.69 14.05 8.93
CA PHE A 414 19.98 13.75 10.34
C PHE A 414 19.26 14.70 11.30
N GLU A 415 19.23 16.00 11.01
CA GLU A 415 18.49 16.97 11.82
C GLU A 415 16.98 16.68 11.82
N ALA A 416 16.40 16.27 10.68
CA ALA A 416 15.00 15.85 10.61
C ALA A 416 14.71 14.59 11.42
N LEU A 417 15.62 13.58 11.34
CA LEU A 417 15.56 12.35 12.14
C LEU A 417 15.59 12.68 13.64
N LYS A 418 16.59 13.46 14.06
CA LYS A 418 16.79 13.85 15.44
C LYS A 418 15.62 14.69 15.98
N LYS A 419 15.16 15.68 15.20
CA LYS A 419 14.00 16.50 15.54
C LYS A 419 12.77 15.66 15.82
N SER A 420 12.46 14.71 14.93
CA SER A 420 11.30 13.82 15.09
C SER A 420 11.44 12.86 16.27
N ALA A 421 12.64 12.31 16.50
CA ALA A 421 12.90 11.42 17.63
C ALA A 421 12.93 12.12 18.98
N MET A 422 13.06 13.46 19.01
CA MET A 422 13.15 14.29 20.22
C MET A 422 11.90 15.15 20.48
N CYS A 423 10.82 15.00 19.69
CA CYS A 423 9.53 15.64 19.99
C CYS A 423 9.03 15.32 21.41
N ASP A 424 8.06 16.08 21.87
CA ASP A 424 7.45 15.90 23.20
C ASP A 424 6.07 15.23 23.15
N ASP A 425 5.53 15.04 21.95
CA ASP A 425 4.23 14.42 21.71
C ASP A 425 4.27 12.88 21.75
N ARG A 426 3.10 12.25 21.77
CA ARG A 426 2.89 10.82 21.56
C ARG A 426 3.70 9.91 22.50
N GLY A 427 3.88 10.32 23.76
CA GLY A 427 4.60 9.58 24.80
C GLY A 427 6.12 9.75 24.77
N LEU A 428 6.69 10.51 23.83
CA LEU A 428 8.15 10.73 23.74
C LEU A 428 8.70 11.55 24.90
N SER A 429 7.95 12.50 25.49
CA SER A 429 8.34 13.19 26.73
C SER A 429 8.55 12.20 27.86
N LEU A 430 7.61 11.28 28.05
CA LEU A 430 7.69 10.23 29.07
C LEU A 430 8.85 9.26 28.79
N LEU A 431 9.06 8.86 27.52
CA LEU A 431 10.20 8.04 27.15
C LEU A 431 11.55 8.71 27.49
N LYS A 432 11.66 10.03 27.30
CA LYS A 432 12.88 10.78 27.65
C LYS A 432 13.10 10.87 29.16
N GLU A 433 12.04 11.00 29.93
CA GLU A 433 12.07 11.14 31.37
C GLU A 433 12.32 9.81 32.10
N TYR A 434 11.56 8.78 31.76
CA TYR A 434 11.56 7.49 32.46
C TYR A 434 12.48 6.43 31.81
N GLY A 435 12.86 6.62 30.52
CA GLY A 435 13.55 5.61 29.73
C GLY A 435 12.62 4.49 29.21
N TYR A 436 11.30 4.66 29.38
CA TYR A 436 10.19 3.89 28.86
C TYR A 436 8.92 4.75 28.93
N ILE A 437 7.80 4.30 28.39
CA ILE A 437 6.52 5.01 28.47
C ILE A 437 5.68 4.36 29.59
N PRO A 438 5.47 5.03 30.73
CA PRO A 438 4.65 4.50 31.81
C PRO A 438 3.19 4.35 31.39
N CYS A 439 2.61 3.18 31.61
CA CYS A 439 1.25 2.84 31.19
C CYS A 439 0.15 3.47 32.04
N ASP A 440 0.49 4.06 33.16
CA ASP A 440 -0.38 4.81 34.08
C ASP A 440 -0.32 6.33 33.87
N LEU A 441 0.60 6.83 33.03
CA LEU A 441 0.77 8.24 32.73
C LEU A 441 0.41 8.62 31.29
N ASP A 442 0.52 7.68 30.34
CA ASP A 442 0.13 7.93 28.95
C ASP A 442 -1.37 7.65 28.75
N SER A 443 -2.14 8.73 28.61
CA SER A 443 -3.59 8.67 28.39
C SER A 443 -4.01 8.14 27.01
N THR A 444 -3.04 7.95 26.11
CA THR A 444 -3.30 7.46 24.74
C THR A 444 -3.00 5.98 24.58
N TYR A 445 -2.73 5.28 25.67
CA TYR A 445 -2.50 3.83 25.74
C TYR A 445 -1.37 3.31 24.80
N GLU A 446 -1.38 2.02 24.48
CA GLU A 446 -0.47 1.35 23.52
C GLU A 446 1.03 1.52 23.88
N THR A 447 1.33 1.58 25.18
CA THR A 447 2.65 2.02 25.67
C THR A 447 3.78 1.05 25.35
N VAL A 448 3.50 -0.25 25.30
CA VAL A 448 4.47 -1.27 24.87
C VAL A 448 4.74 -1.11 23.36
N ALA A 449 3.68 -1.05 22.55
CA ALA A 449 3.80 -0.91 21.11
C ALA A 449 4.59 0.37 20.75
N LYS A 450 4.24 1.52 21.33
CA LYS A 450 4.97 2.79 21.15
C LYS A 450 6.45 2.66 21.53
N GLY A 451 6.72 2.09 22.70
CA GLY A 451 8.09 1.97 23.22
C GLY A 451 8.97 1.10 22.33
N LEU A 452 8.44 0.00 21.79
CA LEU A 452 9.15 -0.89 20.88
C LEU A 452 9.39 -0.23 19.52
N GLU A 453 8.38 0.45 18.96
CA GLU A 453 8.51 1.20 17.70
C GLU A 453 9.49 2.38 17.82
N TYR A 454 9.51 3.09 18.94
CA TYR A 454 10.52 4.13 19.19
C TYR A 454 11.93 3.55 19.31
N ALA A 455 12.08 2.38 19.95
CA ALA A 455 13.38 1.73 20.07
C ALA A 455 13.99 1.34 18.71
N LEU A 456 13.17 0.80 17.80
CA LEU A 456 13.65 0.47 16.45
C LEU A 456 13.97 1.73 15.61
N ALA A 457 13.17 2.78 15.73
CA ALA A 457 13.42 4.05 15.05
C ALA A 457 14.74 4.69 15.55
N ASP A 458 14.98 4.69 16.86
CA ASP A 458 16.21 5.19 17.47
C ASP A 458 17.46 4.43 17.02
N ALA A 459 17.35 3.13 16.78
CA ALA A 459 18.44 2.36 16.18
C ALA A 459 18.82 2.88 14.79
N GLY A 460 17.85 3.31 13.99
CA GLY A 460 18.06 3.97 12.71
C GLY A 460 18.79 5.31 12.87
N VAL A 461 18.35 6.17 13.81
CA VAL A 461 19.01 7.45 14.11
C VAL A 461 20.46 7.22 14.56
N ALA A 462 20.70 6.24 15.44
CA ALA A 462 22.03 5.89 15.91
C ALA A 462 22.95 5.49 14.74
N LYS A 463 22.48 4.70 13.79
CA LYS A 463 23.26 4.29 12.61
C LYS A 463 23.64 5.48 11.74
N VAL A 464 22.71 6.41 11.49
CA VAL A 464 23.00 7.62 10.73
C VAL A 464 23.96 8.53 11.50
N ALA A 465 23.78 8.69 12.82
CA ALA A 465 24.74 9.43 13.68
C ALA A 465 26.15 8.84 13.59
N LYS A 466 26.26 7.50 13.59
CA LYS A 466 27.56 6.80 13.42
C LYS A 466 28.16 7.07 12.04
N LEU A 467 27.35 7.03 10.98
CA LEU A 467 27.79 7.36 9.61
C LEU A 467 28.37 8.77 9.51
N LEU A 468 27.78 9.72 10.25
CA LEU A 468 28.18 11.13 10.27
C LEU A 468 29.21 11.47 11.37
N ASN A 469 29.75 10.46 12.08
CA ASN A 469 30.69 10.63 13.19
C ASN A 469 30.18 11.48 14.37
N LYS A 470 28.87 11.58 14.56
CA LYS A 470 28.20 12.30 15.66
C LYS A 470 28.18 11.42 16.92
N LYS A 471 29.33 11.33 17.62
CA LYS A 471 29.55 10.35 18.71
C LYS A 471 28.58 10.49 19.88
N ALA A 472 28.21 11.72 20.27
CA ALA A 472 27.29 11.96 21.38
C ALA A 472 25.87 11.48 21.02
N ASP A 473 25.37 11.85 19.85
CA ASP A 473 24.08 11.42 19.35
C ASP A 473 24.02 9.90 19.14
N TYR A 474 25.09 9.31 18.59
CA TYR A 474 25.19 7.86 18.47
C TYR A 474 25.02 7.16 19.81
N LYS A 475 25.74 7.61 20.85
CA LYS A 475 25.66 7.02 22.19
C LYS A 475 24.26 7.17 22.77
N TYR A 476 23.66 8.35 22.62
CA TYR A 476 22.31 8.64 23.15
C TYR A 476 21.25 7.74 22.51
N PHE A 477 21.16 7.76 21.19
CA PHE A 477 20.12 7.00 20.48
C PHE A 477 20.38 5.48 20.51
N TYR A 478 21.63 5.02 20.51
CA TYR A 478 21.95 3.62 20.74
C TYR A 478 21.45 3.15 22.11
N ASN A 479 21.71 3.91 23.17
CA ASN A 479 21.23 3.54 24.49
C ASN A 479 19.68 3.55 24.57
N ARG A 480 19.03 4.54 23.93
CA ARG A 480 17.58 4.62 23.91
C ARG A 480 16.95 3.52 23.06
N SER A 481 17.61 3.05 22.01
CA SER A 481 17.16 1.89 21.23
C SER A 481 17.14 0.58 22.04
N GLN A 482 17.81 0.55 23.21
CA GLN A 482 17.78 -0.59 24.13
C GLN A 482 16.64 -0.52 25.14
N SER A 483 15.77 0.48 25.07
CA SER A 483 14.63 0.66 26.01
C SER A 483 13.66 -0.51 26.01
N TYR A 484 13.54 -1.27 24.92
CA TYR A 484 12.73 -2.47 24.83
C TYR A 484 13.00 -3.47 25.95
N ARG A 485 14.24 -3.54 26.48
CA ARG A 485 14.64 -4.42 27.59
C ARG A 485 13.88 -4.12 28.89
N ARG A 486 13.39 -2.90 29.05
CA ARG A 486 12.60 -2.46 30.23
C ARG A 486 11.23 -3.13 30.24
N TYR A 487 10.61 -3.28 29.07
CA TYR A 487 9.29 -3.91 28.94
C TYR A 487 9.33 -5.44 29.09
N PHE A 488 10.50 -6.08 28.93
CA PHE A 488 10.61 -7.54 28.97
C PHE A 488 10.49 -8.08 30.41
N ASP A 489 9.39 -8.81 30.67
CA ASP A 489 9.20 -9.52 31.93
C ASP A 489 9.84 -10.90 31.87
N LYS A 490 10.90 -11.10 32.65
CA LYS A 490 11.66 -12.37 32.72
C LYS A 490 10.82 -13.53 33.25
N GLN A 491 9.77 -13.28 34.03
CA GLN A 491 8.91 -14.31 34.60
C GLN A 491 7.92 -14.85 33.58
N THR A 492 7.20 -13.96 32.88
CA THR A 492 6.18 -14.35 31.90
C THR A 492 6.74 -14.55 30.50
N LYS A 493 7.94 -14.04 30.19
CA LYS A 493 8.58 -14.03 28.87
C LYS A 493 7.76 -13.27 27.82
N PHE A 494 7.19 -12.12 28.23
CA PHE A 494 6.47 -11.20 27.36
C PHE A 494 6.95 -9.76 27.56
N MET A 495 6.67 -8.90 26.59
CA MET A 495 6.75 -7.44 26.73
C MET A 495 5.47 -6.97 27.41
N ARG A 496 5.58 -6.22 28.51
CA ARG A 496 4.43 -5.80 29.35
C ARG A 496 4.51 -4.31 29.68
N GLY A 497 3.36 -3.68 29.84
CA GLY A 497 3.27 -2.30 30.32
C GLY A 497 3.88 -2.14 31.71
N LEU A 498 4.64 -1.06 31.88
CA LEU A 498 5.26 -0.66 33.15
C LEU A 498 4.58 0.59 33.66
N THR A 499 4.28 0.62 34.97
CA THR A 499 3.82 1.84 35.66
C THR A 499 4.98 2.80 35.91
N SER A 500 4.68 4.05 36.29
CA SER A 500 5.66 5.05 36.70
C SER A 500 6.55 4.61 37.89
N GLU A 501 6.07 3.66 38.69
CA GLU A 501 6.84 3.03 39.78
C GLU A 501 7.77 1.90 39.28
N GLY A 502 7.76 1.58 37.97
CA GLY A 502 8.55 0.49 37.37
C GLY A 502 8.01 -0.92 37.65
N LYS A 503 6.72 -1.03 38.04
CA LYS A 503 6.03 -2.32 38.23
C LYS A 503 5.28 -2.69 36.97
N PHE A 504 5.23 -4.00 36.66
CA PHE A 504 4.42 -4.48 35.53
C PHE A 504 2.92 -4.32 35.83
N ARG A 505 2.17 -3.87 34.81
CA ARG A 505 0.68 -3.75 34.90
C ARG A 505 0.05 -5.09 35.24
N VAL A 506 -0.95 -5.05 36.13
CA VAL A 506 -1.77 -6.19 36.51
C VAL A 506 -3.26 -5.82 36.44
N PRO A 507 -4.18 -6.74 36.10
CA PRO A 507 -3.92 -8.14 35.71
C PRO A 507 -3.23 -8.25 34.34
N PHE A 508 -2.69 -9.42 34.01
CA PHE A 508 -2.04 -9.69 32.73
C PHE A 508 -2.49 -11.03 32.18
N ASP A 509 -3.06 -10.99 30.99
CA ASP A 509 -3.36 -12.15 30.14
C ASP A 509 -2.67 -11.93 28.78
N PRO A 510 -1.77 -12.83 28.31
CA PRO A 510 -1.03 -12.64 27.09
C PRO A 510 -1.86 -12.77 25.81
N PHE A 511 -3.08 -13.26 25.89
CA PHE A 511 -3.99 -13.39 24.75
C PHE A 511 -4.99 -12.25 24.66
N ASN A 512 -5.46 -11.73 25.79
CA ASN A 512 -6.49 -10.71 25.82
C ASN A 512 -5.96 -9.36 25.35
N THR A 513 -6.77 -8.67 24.55
CA THR A 513 -6.49 -7.30 24.07
C THR A 513 -7.78 -6.50 23.91
N VAL A 514 -7.66 -5.20 24.12
CA VAL A 514 -8.74 -4.23 23.93
C VAL A 514 -8.23 -3.15 22.97
N HIS A 515 -8.81 -3.12 21.79
CA HIS A 515 -8.37 -2.24 20.71
C HIS A 515 -8.22 -0.77 21.20
N ARG A 516 -7.03 -0.20 21.04
CA ARG A 516 -6.64 1.18 21.45
C ARG A 516 -6.86 1.53 22.93
N GLN A 517 -6.95 0.54 23.82
CA GLN A 517 -7.18 0.76 25.24
C GLN A 517 -6.27 -0.05 26.15
N ASP A 518 -5.32 -0.77 25.59
CA ASP A 518 -4.31 -1.55 26.33
C ASP A 518 -2.87 -1.13 25.98
N ASP A 519 -1.91 -2.03 26.18
CA ASP A 519 -0.49 -1.74 25.96
C ASP A 519 -0.03 -2.05 24.52
N TYR A 520 -0.89 -2.62 23.67
CA TYR A 520 -0.55 -3.11 22.34
C TYR A 520 -1.40 -2.43 21.27
N THR A 521 -0.85 -2.28 20.08
CA THR A 521 -1.54 -1.73 18.92
C THR A 521 -1.97 -2.90 18.04
N GLU A 522 -3.28 -3.11 17.87
CA GLU A 522 -3.82 -4.11 16.94
C GLU A 522 -3.10 -5.48 17.08
N GLY A 523 -2.90 -5.90 18.32
CA GLY A 523 -2.15 -7.10 18.64
C GLY A 523 -2.26 -7.49 20.11
N THR A 524 -1.64 -8.61 20.48
CA THR A 524 -1.54 -9.11 21.84
C THR A 524 -0.07 -9.21 22.28
N ALA A 525 0.17 -9.60 23.52
CA ALA A 525 1.54 -9.83 23.99
C ALA A 525 2.29 -10.90 23.16
N TRP A 526 1.55 -11.83 22.54
CA TRP A 526 2.13 -12.88 21.69
C TRP A 526 2.75 -12.33 20.41
N GLN A 527 2.16 -11.33 19.77
CA GLN A 527 2.74 -10.69 18.59
C GLN A 527 3.86 -9.71 18.97
N TYR A 528 3.65 -8.90 20.02
CA TYR A 528 4.55 -7.81 20.37
C TYR A 528 5.86 -8.22 21.02
N VAL A 529 5.95 -9.42 21.64
CA VAL A 529 7.22 -9.88 22.23
C VAL A 529 8.36 -10.02 21.19
N TRP A 530 8.03 -10.15 19.92
CA TRP A 530 8.99 -10.31 18.83
C TRP A 530 9.33 -8.99 18.11
N LEU A 531 8.67 -7.87 18.44
CA LEU A 531 8.87 -6.59 17.76
C LEU A 531 10.16 -5.88 18.21
N VAL A 532 11.29 -6.56 18.02
CA VAL A 532 12.66 -6.04 18.26
C VAL A 532 13.55 -6.36 17.04
N PRO A 533 13.14 -6.02 15.81
CA PRO A 533 13.87 -6.41 14.60
C PRO A 533 15.25 -5.79 14.50
N HIS A 534 15.52 -4.70 15.23
CA HIS A 534 16.78 -3.97 15.25
C HIS A 534 17.85 -4.61 16.18
N ASP A 535 17.44 -5.49 17.10
CA ASP A 535 18.36 -6.13 18.07
C ASP A 535 17.86 -7.53 18.48
N LEU A 536 17.72 -8.43 17.52
CA LEU A 536 17.25 -9.80 17.78
C LEU A 536 18.21 -10.60 18.66
N HIS A 537 19.51 -10.35 18.58
CA HIS A 537 20.49 -10.98 19.49
C HIS A 537 20.27 -10.50 20.93
N GLY A 538 20.02 -9.21 21.14
CA GLY A 538 19.70 -8.68 22.45
C GLY A 538 18.36 -9.20 22.99
N LEU A 539 17.38 -9.47 22.10
CA LEU A 539 16.14 -10.13 22.51
C LEU A 539 16.39 -11.58 22.95
N VAL A 540 17.23 -12.35 22.24
CA VAL A 540 17.65 -13.69 22.65
C VAL A 540 18.31 -13.67 24.05
N ASP A 541 19.13 -12.66 24.34
CA ASP A 541 19.74 -12.49 25.67
C ASP A 541 18.69 -12.23 26.76
N CYS A 542 17.61 -11.48 26.46
CA CYS A 542 16.49 -11.25 27.40
C CYS A 542 15.83 -12.57 27.81
N PHE A 543 15.71 -13.55 26.91
CA PHE A 543 15.17 -14.87 27.19
C PHE A 543 16.14 -15.77 27.99
N GLY A 544 17.42 -15.39 28.11
CA GLY A 544 18.45 -16.18 28.75
C GLY A 544 19.20 -17.13 27.79
N GLY A 545 19.14 -16.86 26.48
CA GLY A 545 19.86 -17.57 25.44
C GLY A 545 18.99 -18.22 24.38
N GLU A 546 19.64 -18.85 23.39
CA GLU A 546 18.95 -19.39 22.20
C GLU A 546 17.92 -20.47 22.52
N ARG A 547 18.20 -21.37 23.46
CA ARG A 547 17.29 -22.50 23.77
C ARG A 547 15.93 -22.02 24.33
N PRO A 548 15.87 -21.27 25.44
CA PRO A 548 14.59 -20.81 25.97
C PRO A 548 13.88 -19.83 25.03
N PHE A 549 14.62 -19.09 24.20
CA PHE A 549 14.08 -18.26 23.15
C PHE A 549 13.34 -19.10 22.10
N VAL A 550 13.99 -20.13 21.55
CA VAL A 550 13.41 -21.00 20.52
C VAL A 550 12.21 -21.78 21.06
N GLU A 551 12.28 -22.30 22.30
CA GLU A 551 11.16 -22.99 22.95
C GLU A 551 9.90 -22.10 23.01
N LYS A 552 10.07 -20.82 23.41
CA LYS A 552 8.98 -19.85 23.42
C LYS A 552 8.54 -19.47 22.00
N PHE A 553 9.48 -19.29 21.08
CA PHE A 553 9.21 -18.90 19.70
C PHE A 553 8.47 -20.00 18.93
N ASP A 554 8.85 -21.25 19.09
CA ASP A 554 8.12 -22.39 18.50
C ASP A 554 6.66 -22.45 18.97
N SER A 555 6.39 -22.08 20.24
CA SER A 555 5.04 -22.09 20.79
C SER A 555 4.11 -21.05 20.15
N LEU A 556 4.63 -19.94 19.61
CA LEU A 556 3.85 -18.91 18.91
C LEU A 556 2.95 -19.52 17.81
N PHE A 557 3.47 -20.51 17.09
CA PHE A 557 2.80 -21.10 15.91
C PHE A 557 1.84 -22.23 16.23
N ILE A 558 1.66 -22.56 17.52
CA ILE A 558 0.79 -23.68 17.94
C ILE A 558 -0.18 -23.33 19.07
N VAL A 559 0.07 -22.24 19.81
CA VAL A 559 -0.82 -21.84 20.91
C VAL A 559 -2.08 -21.20 20.36
N SER A 560 -3.18 -21.40 21.09
CA SER A 560 -4.44 -20.71 20.85
C SER A 560 -4.97 -20.13 22.17
N GLY A 561 -5.72 -19.06 22.09
CA GLY A 561 -6.35 -18.42 23.25
C GLY A 561 -7.41 -17.43 22.81
N ASP A 562 -8.25 -17.03 23.75
CA ASP A 562 -9.30 -16.04 23.53
C ASP A 562 -8.71 -14.64 23.61
N MET A 563 -8.83 -13.86 22.53
CA MET A 563 -8.36 -12.48 22.46
C MET A 563 -9.34 -11.47 23.07
N GLY A 564 -10.54 -11.91 23.44
CA GLY A 564 -11.61 -11.06 23.94
C GLY A 564 -12.49 -10.46 22.83
N ALA A 565 -13.69 -10.02 23.24
CA ALA A 565 -14.68 -9.49 22.28
C ALA A 565 -14.32 -8.12 21.70
N GLU A 566 -13.38 -7.42 22.32
CA GLU A 566 -12.94 -6.07 21.91
C GLU A 566 -11.56 -6.07 21.22
N ALA A 567 -11.09 -7.26 20.82
CA ALA A 567 -9.86 -7.40 20.04
C ALA A 567 -9.98 -6.71 18.67
N SER A 568 -8.87 -6.17 18.17
CA SER A 568 -8.85 -5.56 16.85
C SER A 568 -9.13 -6.61 15.76
N PRO A 569 -10.00 -6.30 14.77
CA PRO A 569 -10.21 -7.16 13.61
C PRO A 569 -8.96 -7.31 12.74
N ASP A 570 -7.98 -6.41 12.89
CA ASP A 570 -6.68 -6.48 12.19
C ASP A 570 -5.83 -7.69 12.61
N ILE A 571 -6.12 -8.30 13.78
CA ILE A 571 -5.45 -9.53 14.23
C ILE A 571 -6.03 -10.72 13.46
N SER A 572 -5.55 -10.93 12.24
CA SER A 572 -6.07 -11.90 11.27
C SER A 572 -4.96 -12.74 10.62
N GLY A 573 -5.30 -13.72 9.79
CA GLY A 573 -4.32 -14.58 9.14
C GLY A 573 -3.49 -15.40 10.14
N LEU A 574 -4.15 -16.03 11.11
CA LEU A 574 -3.50 -16.67 12.25
C LEU A 574 -2.91 -18.05 11.91
N ILE A 575 -1.65 -18.25 12.32
CA ILE A 575 -1.00 -19.57 12.48
C ILE A 575 -0.57 -19.66 13.95
N GLY A 576 -1.35 -20.33 14.78
CA GLY A 576 -1.26 -20.18 16.23
C GLY A 576 -1.58 -18.74 16.65
N GLN A 577 -0.63 -18.05 17.27
CA GLN A 577 -0.71 -16.60 17.57
C GLN A 577 0.18 -15.74 16.65
N TYR A 578 0.76 -16.31 15.62
CA TYR A 578 1.35 -15.53 14.52
C TYR A 578 0.23 -14.94 13.68
N ALA A 579 0.07 -13.64 13.69
CA ALA A 579 -0.99 -12.91 12.97
C ALA A 579 -0.40 -12.26 11.70
N HIS A 580 -0.47 -12.97 10.57
CA HIS A 580 0.10 -12.48 9.31
C HIS A 580 -0.64 -11.27 8.75
N GLY A 581 -1.93 -11.16 9.04
CA GLY A 581 -2.78 -10.07 8.57
C GLY A 581 -2.45 -8.70 9.17
N ASN A 582 -1.49 -8.61 10.13
CA ASN A 582 -1.04 -7.33 10.67
C ASN A 582 0.50 -7.24 10.72
N GLU A 583 1.03 -6.06 10.50
CA GLU A 583 2.41 -5.75 10.19
C GLU A 583 3.44 -6.08 11.27
N PRO A 584 3.16 -5.97 12.58
CA PRO A 584 4.11 -6.38 13.62
C PRO A 584 4.63 -7.80 13.47
N SER A 585 3.92 -8.67 12.75
CA SER A 585 4.27 -10.08 12.50
C SER A 585 5.15 -10.29 11.26
N HIS A 586 5.28 -9.33 10.35
CA HIS A 586 5.83 -9.57 9.00
C HIS A 586 7.31 -9.99 8.99
N HIS A 587 8.14 -9.57 9.96
CA HIS A 587 9.54 -9.99 10.08
C HIS A 587 9.72 -11.32 10.83
N VAL A 588 8.70 -11.77 11.54
CA VAL A 588 8.79 -12.83 12.57
C VAL A 588 9.29 -14.16 11.99
N LEU A 589 8.80 -14.58 10.83
CA LEU A 589 9.19 -15.87 10.23
C LEU A 589 10.68 -15.97 9.90
N TYR A 590 11.35 -14.83 9.72
CA TYR A 590 12.79 -14.74 9.43
C TYR A 590 13.68 -14.77 10.68
N ILE A 591 13.11 -14.65 11.88
CA ILE A 591 13.85 -14.68 13.16
C ILE A 591 14.63 -15.99 13.33
N TYR A 592 14.14 -17.10 12.80
CA TYR A 592 14.82 -18.40 12.86
C TYR A 592 16.24 -18.37 12.25
N ASN A 593 16.52 -17.48 11.30
CA ASN A 593 17.89 -17.30 10.76
C ASN A 593 18.87 -16.79 11.81
N TYR A 594 18.41 -15.94 12.75
CA TYR A 594 19.26 -15.36 13.80
C TYR A 594 19.64 -16.37 14.89
N VAL A 595 18.85 -17.43 15.05
CA VAL A 595 19.11 -18.53 16.00
C VAL A 595 19.60 -19.80 15.31
N GLY A 596 19.98 -19.73 14.03
CA GLY A 596 20.59 -20.80 13.28
C GLY A 596 19.68 -21.99 12.97
N GLN A 597 18.37 -21.73 12.84
CA GLN A 597 17.35 -22.72 12.46
C GLN A 597 16.54 -22.29 11.22
N PRO A 598 17.19 -21.84 10.11
CA PRO A 598 16.51 -21.26 8.96
C PRO A 598 15.45 -22.17 8.32
N TRP A 599 15.58 -23.50 8.46
CA TRP A 599 14.61 -24.46 7.91
C TRP A 599 13.21 -24.34 8.55
N LYS A 600 13.10 -23.95 9.82
CA LYS A 600 11.81 -23.71 10.47
C LYS A 600 11.10 -22.51 9.83
N GLY A 601 11.84 -21.41 9.63
CA GLY A 601 11.36 -20.24 8.90
C GLY A 601 10.94 -20.57 7.48
N ALA A 602 11.76 -21.35 6.75
CA ALA A 602 11.47 -21.75 5.37
C ALA A 602 10.13 -22.50 5.25
N LYS A 603 9.83 -23.43 6.19
CA LYS A 603 8.57 -24.15 6.23
C LYS A 603 7.39 -23.22 6.46
N LEU A 604 7.48 -22.33 7.45
CA LEU A 604 6.43 -21.38 7.79
C LEU A 604 6.21 -20.36 6.69
N LEU A 605 7.26 -19.86 6.04
CA LEU A 605 7.16 -18.95 4.89
C LEU A 605 6.37 -19.60 3.74
N ARG A 606 6.69 -20.86 3.39
CA ARG A 606 5.96 -21.59 2.35
C ARG A 606 4.50 -21.84 2.75
N GLN A 607 4.25 -22.16 4.01
CA GLN A 607 2.90 -22.32 4.54
C GLN A 607 2.11 -21.00 4.43
N THR A 608 2.67 -19.89 4.91
CA THR A 608 2.04 -18.57 4.85
C THR A 608 1.71 -18.16 3.41
N MET A 609 2.66 -18.27 2.49
CA MET A 609 2.43 -17.93 1.07
C MET A 609 1.38 -18.83 0.40
N LYS A 610 1.20 -20.07 0.86
CA LYS A 610 0.23 -21.02 0.31
C LYS A 610 -1.16 -20.88 0.90
N GLU A 611 -1.26 -20.64 2.21
CA GLU A 611 -2.53 -20.70 2.96
C GLU A 611 -3.17 -19.33 3.13
N LEU A 612 -2.37 -18.24 3.16
CA LEU A 612 -2.85 -16.89 3.47
C LEU A 612 -2.87 -15.95 2.26
N TYR A 613 -2.54 -16.47 1.07
CA TYR A 613 -2.64 -15.76 -0.21
C TYR A 613 -3.31 -16.66 -1.25
N SER A 614 -4.24 -16.09 -2.01
CA SER A 614 -4.89 -16.80 -3.12
C SER A 614 -5.18 -15.85 -4.29
N ASP A 615 -5.59 -16.39 -5.45
CA ASP A 615 -6.03 -15.59 -6.59
C ASP A 615 -7.55 -15.31 -6.61
N GLY A 616 -8.21 -15.52 -5.47
CA GLY A 616 -9.64 -15.25 -5.26
C GLY A 616 -9.92 -13.81 -4.79
N LEU A 617 -11.20 -13.46 -4.71
CA LEU A 617 -11.66 -12.16 -4.20
C LEU A 617 -11.23 -11.91 -2.75
N ASP A 618 -11.22 -12.96 -1.93
CA ASP A 618 -10.74 -12.97 -0.55
C ASP A 618 -9.30 -13.53 -0.49
N GLY A 619 -8.43 -13.01 -1.35
CA GLY A 619 -7.07 -13.52 -1.54
C GLY A 619 -6.02 -12.93 -0.61
N LEU A 620 -6.40 -12.10 0.34
CA LEU A 620 -5.55 -11.47 1.35
C LEU A 620 -6.12 -11.70 2.74
N SER A 621 -5.28 -12.03 3.70
CA SER A 621 -5.71 -12.42 5.05
C SER A 621 -5.93 -11.24 6.01
N GLY A 622 -5.80 -10.02 5.57
CA GLY A 622 -6.00 -8.78 6.32
C GLY A 622 -5.88 -7.59 5.39
N ASN A 623 -5.82 -6.38 5.96
CA ASN A 623 -5.60 -5.15 5.22
C ASN A 623 -4.37 -5.29 4.31
N GLU A 624 -4.48 -4.84 3.08
CA GLU A 624 -3.34 -4.84 2.15
C GLU A 624 -2.28 -3.79 2.55
N ASP A 625 -2.73 -2.75 3.25
CA ASP A 625 -1.96 -1.65 3.84
C ASP A 625 -0.97 -0.99 2.89
N VAL A 626 -1.58 -0.39 1.86
CA VAL A 626 -0.91 0.55 0.95
C VAL A 626 0.35 -0.07 0.32
N GLY A 627 0.24 -1.34 -0.06
CA GLY A 627 1.32 -2.09 -0.70
C GLY A 627 2.19 -2.94 0.25
N GLN A 628 1.97 -2.88 1.57
CA GLN A 628 2.85 -3.58 2.51
C GLN A 628 2.68 -5.09 2.49
N MET A 629 1.46 -5.61 2.61
CA MET A 629 1.19 -7.05 2.58
C MET A 629 1.59 -7.65 1.23
N SER A 630 1.32 -6.93 0.16
CA SER A 630 1.72 -7.27 -1.20
C SER A 630 3.24 -7.31 -1.38
N SER A 631 3.95 -6.31 -0.88
CA SER A 631 5.42 -6.25 -0.94
C SER A 631 6.08 -7.34 -0.09
N TRP A 632 5.46 -7.74 1.02
CA TRP A 632 5.91 -8.90 1.80
C TRP A 632 5.87 -10.17 0.93
N TYR A 633 4.75 -10.40 0.23
CA TYR A 633 4.63 -11.56 -0.68
C TYR A 633 5.66 -11.50 -1.81
N VAL A 634 5.85 -10.33 -2.44
CA VAL A 634 6.84 -10.15 -3.51
C VAL A 634 8.25 -10.51 -3.00
N LEU A 635 8.71 -9.90 -1.92
CA LEU A 635 10.05 -10.16 -1.38
C LEU A 635 10.20 -11.60 -0.90
N SER A 636 9.22 -12.14 -0.17
CA SER A 636 9.25 -13.51 0.38
C SER A 636 9.25 -14.55 -0.72
N SER A 637 8.50 -14.35 -1.81
CA SER A 637 8.47 -15.25 -2.96
C SER A 637 9.78 -15.24 -3.77
N ILE A 638 10.52 -14.13 -3.75
CA ILE A 638 11.90 -14.05 -4.27
C ILE A 638 12.88 -14.78 -3.34
N GLY A 639 12.53 -14.94 -2.06
CA GLY A 639 13.38 -15.55 -1.03
C GLY A 639 14.26 -14.56 -0.27
N LEU A 640 13.88 -13.28 -0.23
CA LEU A 640 14.61 -12.20 0.43
C LEU A 640 13.67 -11.38 1.31
N TYR A 641 14.14 -10.90 2.46
CA TYR A 641 13.39 -9.98 3.32
C TYR A 641 14.31 -9.13 4.19
N GLN A 642 14.07 -7.81 4.25
CA GLN A 642 14.80 -6.91 5.12
C GLN A 642 14.17 -6.93 6.52
N VAL A 643 14.74 -7.72 7.45
CA VAL A 643 14.22 -7.85 8.82
C VAL A 643 14.44 -6.59 9.63
N GLU A 644 15.66 -6.09 9.62
CA GLU A 644 16.04 -4.90 10.38
C GLU A 644 15.75 -3.65 9.55
N PRO A 645 14.81 -2.77 9.96
CA PRO A 645 14.66 -1.46 9.33
C PRO A 645 15.99 -0.70 9.40
N SER A 646 16.36 0.00 8.37
CA SER A 646 17.66 0.70 8.31
C SER A 646 18.90 -0.20 8.44
N GLY A 647 18.77 -1.52 8.18
CA GLY A 647 19.86 -2.49 8.33
C GLY A 647 20.62 -2.81 7.04
N GLY A 648 19.94 -2.68 5.91
CA GLY A 648 20.47 -3.04 4.59
C GLY A 648 20.78 -4.52 4.39
N LYS A 649 20.39 -5.40 5.35
CA LYS A 649 20.51 -6.86 5.25
C LYS A 649 19.19 -7.45 4.76
N TYR A 650 19.26 -8.25 3.69
CA TYR A 650 18.14 -9.05 3.20
C TYR A 650 18.38 -10.52 3.58
N VAL A 651 17.60 -11.00 4.53
CA VAL A 651 17.68 -12.34 5.10
C VAL A 651 17.06 -13.34 4.13
N PHE A 652 17.65 -14.51 3.99
CA PHE A 652 17.16 -15.54 3.09
C PHE A 652 15.95 -16.28 3.67
N GLY A 653 14.93 -16.44 2.84
CA GLY A 653 13.78 -17.26 3.08
C GLY A 653 13.80 -18.55 2.26
N SER A 654 12.64 -18.90 1.69
CA SER A 654 12.46 -20.03 0.78
C SER A 654 11.86 -19.54 -0.55
N PRO A 655 12.66 -19.36 -1.61
CA PRO A 655 12.18 -18.86 -2.90
C PRO A 655 11.01 -19.68 -3.43
N LEU A 656 9.97 -19.02 -3.95
CA LEU A 656 8.79 -19.66 -4.52
C LEU A 656 8.97 -19.96 -6.02
N PHE A 657 9.76 -19.12 -6.71
CA PHE A 657 10.04 -19.21 -8.16
C PHE A 657 11.40 -19.83 -8.44
N ASP A 658 11.52 -20.47 -9.62
CA ASP A 658 12.75 -21.13 -10.05
C ASP A 658 13.82 -20.10 -10.50
N ASP A 659 13.37 -19.00 -11.09
CA ASP A 659 14.24 -17.93 -11.59
C ASP A 659 13.52 -16.58 -11.49
N VAL A 660 14.22 -15.60 -10.92
CA VAL A 660 13.73 -14.23 -10.78
C VAL A 660 14.80 -13.27 -11.27
N THR A 661 14.45 -12.41 -12.22
CA THR A 661 15.34 -11.34 -12.70
C THR A 661 14.76 -9.99 -12.28
N ILE A 662 15.54 -9.20 -11.55
CA ILE A 662 15.16 -7.88 -11.02
C ILE A 662 15.96 -6.80 -11.73
N GLN A 663 15.29 -5.81 -12.31
CA GLN A 663 15.92 -4.60 -12.82
C GLN A 663 16.20 -3.66 -11.65
N ILE A 664 17.47 -3.35 -11.40
CA ILE A 664 17.93 -2.54 -10.25
C ILE A 664 18.37 -1.13 -10.63
N GLY A 665 17.91 -0.65 -11.78
CA GLY A 665 18.28 0.65 -12.34
C GLY A 665 19.61 0.65 -13.10
N LYS A 666 19.83 1.72 -13.87
CA LYS A 666 21.05 1.95 -14.68
C LYS A 666 21.41 0.80 -15.62
N GLY A 667 20.41 0.08 -16.13
CA GLY A 667 20.59 -1.07 -17.02
C GLY A 667 21.18 -2.31 -16.36
N LYS A 668 21.25 -2.37 -15.02
CA LYS A 668 21.73 -3.51 -14.27
C LYS A 668 20.59 -4.42 -13.85
N THR A 669 20.91 -5.70 -13.67
CA THR A 669 20.00 -6.72 -13.15
C THR A 669 20.63 -7.47 -11.99
N PHE A 670 19.79 -7.92 -11.08
CA PHE A 670 20.09 -8.90 -10.07
C PHE A 670 19.21 -10.12 -10.28
N ARG A 671 19.80 -11.30 -10.33
CA ARG A 671 19.10 -12.55 -10.59
C ARG A 671 19.10 -13.47 -9.39
N VAL A 672 17.96 -14.05 -9.06
CA VAL A 672 17.83 -15.06 -8.01
C VAL A 672 17.41 -16.36 -8.69
N LYS A 673 18.21 -17.41 -8.54
CA LYS A 673 17.92 -18.77 -9.04
C LYS A 673 17.69 -19.71 -7.88
N ALA A 674 16.69 -20.59 -8.00
CA ALA A 674 16.44 -21.65 -7.04
C ALA A 674 16.42 -23.00 -7.77
N ASN A 675 17.60 -23.65 -7.80
CA ASN A 675 17.76 -24.95 -8.45
C ASN A 675 17.05 -26.04 -7.64
N ASN A 676 16.43 -26.99 -8.33
CA ASN A 676 15.66 -28.10 -7.73
C ASN A 676 14.48 -27.65 -6.86
N ASN A 677 13.97 -26.42 -7.05
CA ASN A 677 12.86 -25.89 -6.29
C ASN A 677 11.54 -26.63 -6.57
N SER A 678 10.79 -26.92 -5.53
CA SER A 678 9.45 -27.52 -5.61
C SER A 678 8.66 -27.30 -4.34
N GLU A 679 7.42 -27.79 -4.25
CA GLU A 679 6.65 -27.76 -3.00
C GLU A 679 7.32 -28.56 -1.86
N THR A 680 8.04 -29.62 -2.17
CA THR A 680 8.75 -30.45 -1.19
C THR A 680 10.20 -29.98 -0.98
N ASN A 681 10.87 -29.51 -2.03
CA ASN A 681 12.25 -29.01 -1.97
C ASN A 681 12.25 -27.54 -1.55
N MET A 682 11.90 -27.27 -0.32
CA MET A 682 11.75 -25.91 0.24
C MET A 682 12.93 -25.46 1.09
N TYR A 683 13.87 -26.34 1.40
CA TYR A 683 15.00 -26.03 2.28
C TYR A 683 16.26 -25.72 1.51
N VAL A 684 16.89 -24.58 1.83
CA VAL A 684 18.17 -24.20 1.24
C VAL A 684 19.28 -25.16 1.69
N GLN A 685 19.96 -25.78 0.72
CA GLN A 685 21.08 -26.69 0.95
C GLN A 685 22.42 -25.96 0.89
N SER A 686 22.58 -25.11 -0.10
CA SER A 686 23.77 -24.26 -0.28
C SER A 686 23.41 -23.03 -1.11
N VAL A 687 24.29 -22.02 -1.07
CA VAL A 687 24.11 -20.78 -1.83
C VAL A 687 25.41 -20.44 -2.55
N LYS A 688 25.30 -19.85 -3.75
CA LYS A 688 26.39 -19.22 -4.48
C LYS A 688 26.03 -17.76 -4.76
N LEU A 689 27.00 -16.86 -4.66
CA LEU A 689 26.90 -15.49 -5.14
C LEU A 689 27.92 -15.29 -6.26
N ASN A 690 27.42 -15.00 -7.47
CA ASN A 690 28.25 -14.85 -8.66
C ASN A 690 29.16 -16.08 -8.92
N GLY A 691 28.58 -17.28 -8.78
CA GLY A 691 29.24 -18.57 -8.98
C GLY A 691 30.18 -19.02 -7.84
N LYS A 692 30.41 -18.18 -6.83
CA LYS A 692 31.26 -18.52 -5.68
C LYS A 692 30.44 -19.00 -4.48
N PRO A 693 30.89 -20.00 -3.72
CA PRO A 693 30.19 -20.42 -2.49
C PRO A 693 29.95 -19.25 -1.55
N TYR A 694 28.73 -19.18 -1.01
CA TYR A 694 28.29 -18.12 -0.11
C TYR A 694 27.62 -18.77 1.12
N THR A 695 28.21 -18.56 2.30
CA THR A 695 27.78 -19.28 3.52
C THR A 695 26.78 -18.53 4.37
N LYS A 696 26.72 -17.18 4.23
CA LYS A 696 25.82 -16.35 5.03
C LYS A 696 24.35 -16.58 4.64
N SER A 697 23.47 -16.55 5.62
CA SER A 697 22.01 -16.65 5.43
C SER A 697 21.31 -15.30 5.14
N TYR A 698 22.08 -14.33 4.65
CA TYR A 698 21.62 -13.00 4.23
C TYR A 698 22.53 -12.42 3.15
N ILE A 699 22.05 -11.41 2.44
CA ILE A 699 22.82 -10.60 1.49
C ILE A 699 22.67 -9.11 1.82
N MET A 700 23.70 -8.31 1.53
CA MET A 700 23.62 -6.86 1.74
C MET A 700 22.95 -6.16 0.57
N PHE A 701 22.28 -5.05 0.84
CA PHE A 701 21.68 -4.18 -0.17
C PHE A 701 22.68 -3.78 -1.26
N ASP A 702 23.90 -3.41 -0.87
CA ASP A 702 24.95 -3.04 -1.82
C ASP A 702 25.36 -4.19 -2.76
N ASP A 703 25.31 -5.45 -2.29
CA ASP A 703 25.58 -6.61 -3.13
C ASP A 703 24.49 -6.81 -4.17
N ILE A 704 23.22 -6.61 -3.78
CA ILE A 704 22.07 -6.61 -4.72
C ILE A 704 22.26 -5.52 -5.77
N MET A 705 22.53 -4.27 -5.34
CA MET A 705 22.60 -3.10 -6.23
C MET A 705 23.87 -3.07 -7.11
N ARG A 706 24.86 -3.91 -6.84
CA ARG A 706 25.98 -4.15 -7.78
C ARG A 706 25.55 -4.98 -8.98
N GLY A 707 24.48 -5.76 -8.84
CA GLY A 707 24.04 -6.75 -9.81
C GLY A 707 24.76 -8.09 -9.69
N GLY A 708 24.31 -9.06 -10.47
CA GLY A 708 24.86 -10.41 -10.45
C GLY A 708 23.81 -11.48 -10.20
N THR A 709 24.25 -12.65 -9.72
CA THR A 709 23.36 -13.82 -9.54
C THR A 709 23.54 -14.42 -8.16
N LEU A 710 22.42 -14.60 -7.46
CA LEU A 710 22.31 -15.39 -6.23
C LEU A 710 21.66 -16.73 -6.58
N GLU A 711 22.34 -17.84 -6.29
CA GLU A 711 21.88 -19.17 -6.65
C GLU A 711 21.65 -20.00 -5.38
N PHE A 712 20.44 -20.44 -5.18
CA PHE A 712 20.05 -21.37 -4.13
C PHE A 712 20.02 -22.79 -4.69
N GLU A 713 20.57 -23.74 -3.98
CA GLU A 713 20.35 -25.17 -4.17
C GLU A 713 19.32 -25.62 -3.16
N MET A 714 18.17 -26.12 -3.63
CA MET A 714 17.04 -26.48 -2.80
C MET A 714 16.95 -27.99 -2.58
N GLY A 715 16.40 -28.41 -1.43
CA GLY A 715 16.20 -29.84 -1.12
C GLY A 715 15.03 -30.10 -0.19
N ALA A 716 14.66 -31.39 -0.07
CA ALA A 716 13.48 -31.82 0.67
C ALA A 716 13.69 -31.95 2.20
N THR A 717 14.93 -31.86 2.66
CA THR A 717 15.25 -32.00 4.08
C THR A 717 16.07 -30.82 4.59
N PRO A 718 15.93 -30.47 5.89
CA PRO A 718 16.77 -29.45 6.52
C PRO A 718 18.27 -29.71 6.32
N SER A 719 19.02 -28.63 6.10
CA SER A 719 20.49 -28.68 5.91
C SER A 719 21.24 -27.99 7.07
N LYS A 720 22.56 -27.97 6.97
CA LYS A 720 23.42 -27.20 7.90
C LYS A 720 23.67 -25.75 7.42
N PHE A 721 23.04 -25.31 6.32
CA PHE A 721 23.20 -23.96 5.81
C PHE A 721 22.67 -22.93 6.83
N GLY A 722 23.42 -21.85 7.07
CA GLY A 722 23.04 -20.76 7.98
C GLY A 722 23.00 -21.12 9.47
N THR A 723 23.47 -22.31 9.87
CA THR A 723 23.45 -22.76 11.30
C THR A 723 24.62 -22.17 12.10
N LYS A 724 25.75 -21.88 11.47
CA LYS A 724 26.94 -21.36 12.16
C LYS A 724 26.74 -19.90 12.56
N LYS A 725 27.16 -19.50 13.75
CA LYS A 725 27.01 -18.12 14.25
C LYS A 725 27.59 -17.05 13.30
N ALA A 726 28.72 -17.33 12.64
CA ALA A 726 29.38 -16.41 11.71
C ALA A 726 28.60 -16.21 10.39
N ASP A 727 27.67 -17.11 10.07
CA ASP A 727 26.89 -17.11 8.84
C ASP A 727 25.46 -16.52 9.04
N ARG A 728 25.10 -16.18 10.28
CA ARG A 728 23.77 -15.62 10.66
C ARG A 728 23.73 -14.11 10.42
N PRO A 729 22.53 -13.51 10.27
CA PRO A 729 22.35 -12.07 10.06
C PRO A 729 22.86 -11.16 11.18
#